data_56810801692a51939c3eabdc450929ed
#
_entry.id   56810801692a51939c3eabdc450929ed
#
_cell.length_a   1.000
_cell.length_b   1.000
_cell.length_c   1.000
_cell.angle_alpha   90.00
_cell.angle_beta   90.00
_cell.angle_gamma   90.00
#
_symmetry.space_group_name_H-M   'P 1'
#
loop_
_entity.id
_entity.type
_entity.pdbx_description
1 polymer ?
#
loop_
_entity_poly.entity_id
_entity_poly.type
_entity_poly.pdbx_seq_one_letter_code
_entity_poly.pdbx_strand_id
1 'polypeptide(L)'
;MTMQHYKAAVHLPNAVFLSLFSLCVLSGQESSSQPALRVVGLNRVKHSIETEMRYLQARGNDLSARYQLFIRNVSDESLPVAPNASPMINGKDAAQWHAEGRLSWYHFPAQDETYPTAIPPGSLMVWQFNGKDGGWLTPSGYSLRSRDLDTVIRDEAQTVYIAHASFTGPESSIRPDKATIHLFNDSPDDFRVEDVVLWHASGKGPWQFLHPGVPLRPSATVPSDGRLRAGGKSIVVLHSEAFQTGHAALQVGMRDANGNRRELWACLKVRKESFDISAGWANDPIGGKPAFLNEGFLKTLKSLYVNAAHYIGQTGYSDDDSLYRVQPLKYFGHLHPWQLYDRDSLLPRIHGIEFLGEPQYGGGTPVDPQKVLTQLLPFAPSRIPTTLTHSEERIWRFYAGLSDYPHFDAYRVSAPSADEWDRYDRWKGRRIAWGAPLETIGNMTRSLKSLNRPVSVAYWSQGPHDGWEVYGGRKLTSPTPSELRAQAYHALSTGITSLYWFNLSYKSLAGYPELLEPMQRIGREIRLLEPFYLNGTQWDYRRLTGKGGPDWDLSTFVSPEGVLLFALDLGYHADATTRTFVFDKERQVDLSLKVPEWVGEGWELWKIEADGLRRMGWRPSTDASIRFRDKVHEVGIYILLPEEAASERLRQRWSDLKMLESSWDFDPARNPVHLREFLGWRGR
;
A
#
# COMPACT_ATOMS: atom_id res chain seq x y z
N MET A 1 -14.28 -41.17 34.14
CA MET A 1 -14.44 -40.21 35.20
C MET A 1 -14.84 -38.88 34.56
N THR A 2 -16.06 -38.70 34.28
CA THR A 2 -17.28 -38.24 34.97
C THR A 2 -17.06 -36.95 35.72
N MET A 3 -17.84 -35.99 35.29
CA MET A 3 -18.59 -34.95 36.01
C MET A 3 -18.26 -33.53 35.54
N GLN A 4 -19.14 -32.58 35.43
CA GLN A 4 -20.62 -32.49 35.48
C GLN A 4 -20.97 -31.03 35.10
N HIS A 5 -22.14 -30.88 34.57
CA HIS A 5 -22.82 -29.62 34.21
C HIS A 5 -23.03 -28.68 35.39
N TYR A 6 -23.00 -27.38 35.13
CA TYR A 6 -23.93 -26.45 35.75
C TYR A 6 -24.42 -25.38 34.78
N LYS A 7 -25.70 -25.44 34.47
CA LYS A 7 -26.50 -24.34 33.91
C LYS A 7 -27.06 -23.54 35.09
N ALA A 8 -27.01 -22.24 35.02
CA ALA A 8 -27.89 -21.37 35.78
C ALA A 8 -28.32 -20.20 34.87
N ALA A 9 -29.58 -20.23 34.51
CA ALA A 9 -30.29 -19.10 33.92
C ALA A 9 -30.75 -18.19 35.07
N VAL A 10 -30.53 -16.89 34.94
CA VAL A 10 -31.20 -15.88 35.74
C VAL A 10 -31.84 -14.88 34.82
N HIS A 11 -33.16 -14.94 34.76
CA HIS A 11 -34.02 -13.86 34.26
C HIS A 11 -34.09 -12.75 35.30
N LEU A 12 -33.95 -11.50 34.93
CA LEU A 12 -34.47 -10.35 35.66
C LEU A 12 -35.03 -9.29 34.70
N PRO A 13 -36.06 -8.56 35.10
CA PRO A 13 -36.99 -7.89 34.20
C PRO A 13 -36.65 -6.41 33.95
N ASN A 14 -37.24 -5.89 32.87
CA ASN A 14 -37.28 -4.50 32.48
C ASN A 14 -37.74 -3.56 33.60
N ALA A 15 -36.94 -2.55 33.88
CA ALA A 15 -37.40 -1.36 34.61
C ALA A 15 -37.14 -0.13 33.76
N VAL A 16 -38.21 0.43 33.26
CA VAL A 16 -38.28 1.76 32.63
C VAL A 16 -38.08 2.80 33.72
N PHE A 17 -37.05 3.60 33.62
CA PHE A 17 -36.92 4.84 34.41
C PHE A 17 -36.99 6.05 33.46
N LEU A 18 -38.18 6.66 33.41
CA LEU A 18 -38.34 8.05 33.02
C LEU A 18 -37.90 8.94 34.20
N SER A 19 -36.85 9.71 34.02
CA SER A 19 -36.54 10.84 34.90
C SER A 19 -36.63 12.14 34.15
N LEU A 20 -37.69 12.85 34.41
CA LEU A 20 -37.85 14.30 34.18
C LEU A 20 -36.75 15.03 34.96
N PHE A 21 -35.92 15.77 34.29
CA PHE A 21 -35.08 16.81 34.88
C PHE A 21 -35.65 18.18 34.61
N SER A 22 -36.08 18.81 35.71
CA SER A 22 -36.49 20.22 35.77
C SER A 22 -35.38 21.15 35.28
N LEU A 23 -35.80 22.10 34.46
CA LEU A 23 -35.03 23.29 34.16
C LEU A 23 -34.85 24.14 35.44
N CYS A 24 -33.63 24.28 35.92
CA CYS A 24 -33.21 25.44 36.68
C CYS A 24 -32.46 26.38 35.78
N VAL A 25 -33.11 27.45 35.36
CA VAL A 25 -32.48 28.61 34.70
C VAL A 25 -31.68 29.35 35.77
N LEU A 26 -30.39 29.17 35.82
CA LEU A 26 -29.48 30.14 36.45
C LEU A 26 -28.83 30.94 35.32
N SER A 27 -29.30 32.18 35.20
CA SER A 27 -28.72 33.24 34.41
C SER A 27 -27.40 33.69 35.01
N GLY A 28 -26.33 33.00 34.63
CA GLY A 28 -24.96 33.48 34.73
C GLY A 28 -24.43 33.61 33.31
N GLN A 29 -24.33 34.80 32.80
CA GLN A 29 -23.56 35.10 31.59
C GLN A 29 -22.05 34.88 31.89
N GLU A 30 -21.62 33.64 31.88
CA GLU A 30 -20.25 33.32 31.50
C GLU A 30 -20.24 33.23 29.99
N SER A 31 -19.60 34.18 29.34
CA SER A 31 -19.21 34.06 27.94
C SER A 31 -18.25 32.90 27.83
N SER A 32 -18.79 31.68 27.65
CA SER A 32 -17.98 30.51 27.30
C SER A 32 -17.47 30.78 25.89
N SER A 33 -16.33 31.43 25.79
CA SER A 33 -15.58 31.47 24.54
C SER A 33 -15.36 30.04 24.11
N GLN A 34 -15.97 29.65 23.01
CA GLN A 34 -15.76 28.31 22.46
C GLN A 34 -14.26 28.13 22.25
N PRO A 35 -13.71 26.92 22.58
CA PRO A 35 -12.28 26.69 22.43
C PRO A 35 -11.84 27.00 21.01
N ALA A 36 -10.77 27.79 20.89
CA ALA A 36 -10.25 28.26 19.62
C ALA A 36 -9.68 27.12 18.74
N LEU A 37 -9.26 26.02 19.35
CA LEU A 37 -8.88 24.78 18.67
C LEU A 37 -9.97 23.73 18.80
N ARG A 38 -10.27 23.05 17.68
CA ARG A 38 -11.23 21.95 17.64
C ARG A 38 -10.68 20.75 16.89
N VAL A 39 -10.94 19.55 17.40
CA VAL A 39 -10.81 18.32 16.63
C VAL A 39 -11.96 18.29 15.63
N VAL A 40 -11.63 18.42 14.35
CA VAL A 40 -12.60 18.40 13.24
C VAL A 40 -12.66 17.06 12.56
N GLY A 41 -11.67 16.18 12.79
CA GLY A 41 -11.64 14.86 12.20
C GLY A 41 -10.72 13.89 12.94
N LEU A 42 -10.99 12.63 12.73
CA LEU A 42 -10.20 11.50 13.27
C LEU A 42 -10.03 10.46 12.17
N ASN A 43 -8.82 10.01 11.95
CA ASN A 43 -8.55 8.77 11.22
C ASN A 43 -7.88 7.78 12.17
N ARG A 44 -8.57 6.67 12.43
CA ARG A 44 -8.04 5.56 13.21
C ARG A 44 -7.76 4.37 12.32
N VAL A 45 -6.53 3.94 12.30
CA VAL A 45 -6.11 2.73 11.58
C VAL A 45 -5.83 1.65 12.60
N LYS A 46 -6.77 0.72 12.76
CA LYS A 46 -6.59 -0.44 13.64
C LYS A 46 -5.46 -1.32 13.07
N HIS A 47 -4.61 -1.79 13.97
CA HIS A 47 -3.57 -2.74 13.58
C HIS A 47 -4.20 -4.11 13.31
N SER A 48 -4.00 -4.59 12.09
CA SER A 48 -4.45 -5.92 11.68
C SER A 48 -3.35 -6.53 10.80
N ILE A 49 -2.90 -7.71 11.20
CA ILE A 49 -1.86 -8.48 10.51
C ILE A 49 -2.45 -9.84 10.20
N GLU A 50 -2.55 -10.19 8.92
CA GLU A 50 -3.24 -11.41 8.52
C GLU A 50 -2.51 -12.68 8.89
N THR A 51 -1.19 -12.69 8.79
CA THR A 51 -0.37 -13.88 9.03
C THR A 51 -0.22 -14.21 10.51
N GLU A 52 -0.31 -13.22 11.39
CA GLU A 52 -0.12 -13.39 12.83
C GLU A 52 -1.40 -13.35 13.65
N MET A 53 -2.56 -13.32 13.02
CA MET A 53 -3.84 -13.21 13.72
C MET A 53 -3.97 -14.17 14.93
N ARG A 54 -3.42 -15.37 14.82
CA ARG A 54 -3.44 -16.34 15.93
C ARG A 54 -2.52 -15.98 17.08
N TYR A 55 -1.34 -15.48 16.79
CA TYR A 55 -0.38 -15.08 17.81
C TYR A 55 -0.87 -13.85 18.56
N LEU A 56 -1.44 -12.89 17.84
CA LEU A 56 -2.02 -11.68 18.42
C LEU A 56 -3.32 -11.96 19.17
N GLN A 57 -4.19 -12.81 18.65
CA GLN A 57 -5.42 -13.25 19.33
C GLN A 57 -5.13 -13.99 20.63
N ALA A 58 -4.05 -14.76 20.72
CA ALA A 58 -3.63 -15.42 21.95
C ALA A 58 -3.17 -14.45 23.05
N ARG A 59 -2.86 -13.19 22.70
CA ARG A 59 -2.44 -12.14 23.65
C ARG A 59 -3.56 -11.21 24.12
N GLY A 60 -4.78 -11.44 23.69
CA GLY A 60 -5.93 -10.60 23.99
C GLY A 60 -6.19 -9.53 22.93
N ASN A 61 -7.28 -8.81 23.08
CA ASN A 61 -7.74 -7.81 22.11
C ASN A 61 -6.66 -6.75 21.90
N ASP A 62 -6.10 -6.75 20.71
CA ASP A 62 -5.18 -5.72 20.31
C ASP A 62 -5.96 -4.46 19.94
N LEU A 63 -6.09 -3.58 20.92
CA LEU A 63 -6.67 -2.24 20.74
C LEU A 63 -5.66 -1.27 20.14
N SER A 64 -4.44 -1.72 19.82
CA SER A 64 -3.43 -0.87 19.22
C SER A 64 -3.88 -0.33 17.88
N ALA A 65 -3.60 0.93 17.64
CA ALA A 65 -3.97 1.60 16.42
C ALA A 65 -3.08 2.84 16.19
N ARG A 66 -2.99 3.24 14.94
CA ARG A 66 -2.46 4.54 14.58
C ARG A 66 -3.60 5.54 14.54
N TYR A 67 -3.36 6.72 15.11
CA TYR A 67 -4.31 7.81 15.17
C TYR A 67 -3.77 9.03 14.43
N GLN A 68 -4.65 9.69 13.66
CA GLN A 68 -4.43 11.01 13.07
C GLN A 68 -5.59 11.89 13.51
N LEU A 69 -5.29 12.91 14.29
CA LEU A 69 -6.25 13.90 14.79
C LEU A 69 -6.10 15.17 13.99
N PHE A 70 -7.19 15.59 13.36
CA PHE A 70 -7.25 16.77 12.55
C PHE A 70 -7.78 17.92 13.40
N ILE A 71 -6.91 18.87 13.73
CA ILE A 71 -7.18 19.96 14.68
C ILE A 71 -7.16 21.26 13.91
N ARG A 72 -8.26 22.01 13.97
CA ARG A 72 -8.43 23.28 13.26
C ARG A 72 -8.44 24.45 14.24
N ASN A 73 -7.73 25.52 13.88
CA ASN A 73 -7.96 26.83 14.47
C ASN A 73 -9.27 27.40 13.90
N VAL A 74 -10.29 27.46 14.72
CA VAL A 74 -11.62 27.97 14.33
C VAL A 74 -11.83 29.44 14.73
N SER A 75 -10.82 30.06 15.32
CA SER A 75 -10.85 31.53 15.64
C SER A 75 -10.40 32.36 14.45
N ASP A 76 -10.67 33.63 14.50
CA ASP A 76 -10.25 34.63 13.52
C ASP A 76 -8.83 35.16 13.80
N GLU A 77 -8.19 34.67 14.87
CA GLU A 77 -6.85 35.10 15.31
C GLU A 77 -5.82 33.98 15.19
N SER A 78 -4.56 34.39 15.05
CA SER A 78 -3.43 33.47 15.16
C SER A 78 -3.23 33.05 16.62
N LEU A 79 -3.23 31.77 16.91
CA LEU A 79 -3.07 31.23 18.25
C LEU A 79 -1.57 31.00 18.53
N PRO A 80 -1.03 31.51 19.64
CA PRO A 80 0.36 31.25 19.98
C PRO A 80 0.56 29.78 20.33
N VAL A 81 1.57 29.17 19.70
CA VAL A 81 2.04 27.84 20.06
C VAL A 81 3.03 27.98 21.20
N ALA A 82 2.76 27.35 22.32
CA ALA A 82 3.77 27.26 23.39
C ALA A 82 4.79 26.18 22.98
N PRO A 83 6.05 26.53 22.75
CA PRO A 83 7.12 25.54 22.64
C PRO A 83 7.05 24.68 23.91
N ASN A 84 7.07 23.39 23.83
CA ASN A 84 6.95 22.44 24.94
C ASN A 84 5.53 22.12 25.47
N ALA A 85 4.46 22.59 24.87
CA ALA A 85 3.12 22.15 25.23
C ALA A 85 2.79 20.81 24.58
N SER A 86 3.41 19.74 25.05
CA SER A 86 3.00 18.38 24.69
C SER A 86 1.55 18.15 25.09
N PRO A 87 0.67 17.67 24.19
CA PRO A 87 -0.68 17.33 24.62
C PRO A 87 -0.64 16.19 25.63
N MET A 88 -1.46 16.32 26.65
CA MET A 88 -1.65 15.28 27.65
C MET A 88 -2.68 14.27 27.18
N ILE A 89 -2.32 13.03 27.07
CA ILE A 89 -3.22 11.93 26.73
C ILE A 89 -3.51 11.16 28.01
N ASN A 90 -4.77 11.13 28.46
CA ASN A 90 -5.15 10.52 29.73
C ASN A 90 -4.27 10.98 30.91
N GLY A 91 -3.96 12.27 30.95
CA GLY A 91 -3.22 12.88 32.06
C GLY A 91 -1.70 12.70 32.04
N LYS A 92 -1.13 12.07 31.03
CA LYS A 92 0.32 11.94 30.79
C LYS A 92 0.71 12.52 29.43
N ASP A 93 1.89 13.05 29.32
CA ASP A 93 2.42 13.45 28.02
C ASP A 93 2.83 12.25 27.14
N ALA A 94 3.00 12.48 25.86
CA ALA A 94 3.32 11.41 24.93
C ALA A 94 4.70 10.81 25.16
N ALA A 95 5.67 11.58 25.67
CA ALA A 95 7.01 11.08 25.98
C ALA A 95 6.95 10.08 27.15
N GLN A 96 6.11 10.35 28.16
CA GLN A 96 5.88 9.42 29.27
C GLN A 96 5.24 8.12 28.76
N TRP A 97 4.21 8.20 27.90
CA TRP A 97 3.59 7.02 27.30
C TRP A 97 4.56 6.22 26.43
N HIS A 98 5.45 6.90 25.69
CA HIS A 98 6.49 6.25 24.89
C HIS A 98 7.52 5.56 25.80
N ALA A 99 7.99 6.22 26.86
CA ALA A 99 8.93 5.64 27.82
C ALA A 99 8.34 4.40 28.54
N GLU A 100 7.04 4.37 28.78
CA GLU A 100 6.31 3.23 29.33
C GLU A 100 6.08 2.11 28.30
N GLY A 101 6.51 2.28 27.04
CA GLY A 101 6.34 1.31 25.96
C GLY A 101 4.90 1.20 25.43
N ARG A 102 4.05 2.19 25.67
CA ARG A 102 2.64 2.24 25.23
C ARG A 102 2.45 2.93 23.88
N LEU A 103 3.32 3.85 23.53
CA LEU A 103 3.41 4.44 22.18
C LEU A 103 4.68 3.93 21.51
N SER A 104 4.59 3.60 20.22
CA SER A 104 5.75 3.32 19.39
C SER A 104 6.37 4.60 18.84
N TRP A 105 5.54 5.56 18.46
CA TRP A 105 5.96 6.90 18.04
C TRP A 105 4.81 7.89 18.17
N TYR A 106 5.15 9.18 18.17
CA TYR A 106 4.20 10.28 18.20
C TYR A 106 4.79 11.52 17.49
N HIS A 107 3.93 12.32 16.92
CA HIS A 107 4.27 13.60 16.30
C HIS A 107 3.17 14.63 16.52
N PHE A 108 3.54 15.73 17.16
CA PHE A 108 2.68 16.87 17.41
C PHE A 108 3.37 18.14 16.90
N PRO A 109 2.97 18.69 15.74
CA PRO A 109 3.68 19.75 15.04
C PRO A 109 4.05 20.98 15.88
N ALA A 110 3.21 21.32 16.86
CA ALA A 110 3.40 22.49 17.68
C ALA A 110 4.55 22.41 18.69
N GLN A 111 5.31 21.31 18.71
CA GLN A 111 6.32 21.06 19.76
C GLN A 111 7.76 21.29 19.31
N ASP A 112 7.99 21.57 18.05
CA ASP A 112 9.34 21.70 17.51
C ASP A 112 9.77 23.17 17.55
N GLU A 113 10.92 23.46 18.16
CA GLU A 113 11.51 24.80 18.28
C GLU A 113 11.82 25.47 16.93
N THR A 114 11.86 24.68 15.86
CA THR A 114 12.11 25.16 14.49
C THR A 114 10.88 25.73 13.81
N TYR A 115 9.70 25.70 14.46
CA TYR A 115 8.44 26.05 13.84
C TYR A 115 7.85 27.38 14.30
N PRO A 116 6.97 27.96 13.48
CA PRO A 116 6.39 29.25 13.80
C PRO A 116 5.60 29.20 15.10
N THR A 117 5.69 30.29 15.80
CA THR A 117 5.15 30.50 17.12
C THR A 117 3.63 30.67 17.15
N ALA A 118 2.94 30.56 16.00
CA ALA A 118 1.49 30.77 15.93
C ALA A 118 0.81 29.87 14.89
N ILE A 119 -0.38 29.38 15.25
CA ILE A 119 -1.28 28.61 14.40
C ILE A 119 -2.19 29.59 13.65
N PRO A 120 -2.09 29.72 12.32
CA PRO A 120 -2.89 30.68 11.57
C PRO A 120 -4.40 30.43 11.67
N PRO A 121 -5.26 31.47 11.54
CA PRO A 121 -6.70 31.30 11.46
C PRO A 121 -7.12 30.34 10.36
N GLY A 122 -8.09 29.50 10.64
CA GLY A 122 -8.64 28.54 9.67
C GLY A 122 -7.71 27.40 9.28
N SER A 123 -6.44 27.39 9.74
CA SER A 123 -5.48 26.34 9.41
C SER A 123 -5.77 25.05 10.16
N LEU A 124 -5.28 23.95 9.57
CA LEU A 124 -5.39 22.59 10.09
C LEU A 124 -4.01 22.09 10.52
N MET A 125 -3.92 21.50 11.69
CA MET A 125 -2.79 20.70 12.15
C MET A 125 -3.18 19.22 12.19
N VAL A 126 -2.20 18.33 12.05
CA VAL A 126 -2.44 16.91 12.24
C VAL A 126 -1.55 16.39 13.36
N TRP A 127 -2.15 15.95 14.45
CA TRP A 127 -1.48 15.25 15.52
C TRP A 127 -1.55 13.75 15.27
N GLN A 128 -0.41 13.09 15.36
CA GLN A 128 -0.30 11.68 15.05
C GLN A 128 0.39 10.92 16.18
N PHE A 129 -0.10 9.72 16.46
CA PHE A 129 0.57 8.81 17.36
C PHE A 129 0.19 7.35 17.05
N ASN A 130 1.06 6.44 17.42
CA ASN A 130 0.90 5.02 17.18
C ASN A 130 0.94 4.23 18.50
N GLY A 131 -0.19 3.68 18.90
CA GLY A 131 -0.33 2.85 20.08
C GLY A 131 0.31 1.49 19.89
N LYS A 132 1.15 1.07 20.85
CA LYS A 132 1.87 -0.20 20.79
C LYS A 132 1.04 -1.36 21.34
N ASP A 133 0.29 -1.11 22.39
CA ASP A 133 -0.75 -2.00 22.90
C ASP A 133 -1.97 -1.19 23.35
N GLY A 134 -3.12 -1.84 23.45
CA GLY A 134 -4.38 -1.16 23.78
C GLY A 134 -4.66 -0.97 25.27
N GLY A 135 -3.78 -1.40 26.15
CA GLY A 135 -4.06 -1.43 27.59
C GLY A 135 -4.18 -0.06 28.27
N TRP A 136 -3.82 1.02 27.59
CA TRP A 136 -3.94 2.39 28.08
C TRP A 136 -5.15 3.15 27.50
N LEU A 137 -5.77 2.61 26.46
CA LEU A 137 -7.00 3.13 25.87
C LEU A 137 -8.20 2.47 26.59
N THR A 138 -9.07 3.29 27.14
CA THR A 138 -10.29 2.77 27.77
C THR A 138 -11.43 2.68 26.74
N PRO A 139 -12.42 1.80 26.93
CA PRO A 139 -13.61 1.76 26.06
C PRO A 139 -14.39 3.08 26.01
N SER A 140 -14.29 3.90 27.06
CA SER A 140 -14.87 5.24 27.12
C SER A 140 -14.11 6.30 26.32
N GLY A 141 -12.98 5.94 25.72
CA GLY A 141 -12.11 6.84 25.00
C GLY A 141 -10.93 7.34 25.82
N TYR A 142 -10.27 8.37 25.34
CA TYR A 142 -9.16 9.01 26.03
C TYR A 142 -9.33 10.53 26.02
N SER A 143 -8.94 11.16 27.12
CA SER A 143 -8.89 12.61 27.22
C SER A 143 -7.64 13.15 26.54
N LEU A 144 -7.81 14.21 25.76
CA LEU A 144 -6.73 14.91 25.09
C LEU A 144 -6.76 16.37 25.57
N ARG A 145 -5.72 16.83 26.25
CA ARG A 145 -5.62 18.18 26.78
C ARG A 145 -4.35 18.88 26.34
N SER A 146 -4.51 20.08 25.85
CA SER A 146 -3.45 21.04 25.66
C SER A 146 -3.94 22.40 26.15
N ARG A 147 -3.13 23.45 26.08
CA ARG A 147 -3.52 24.78 26.52
C ARG A 147 -4.86 25.29 25.97
N ASP A 148 -5.11 25.02 24.67
CA ASP A 148 -6.26 25.56 23.95
C ASP A 148 -7.20 24.45 23.42
N LEU A 149 -7.00 23.19 23.89
CA LEU A 149 -7.79 22.04 23.52
C LEU A 149 -8.05 21.16 24.74
N ASP A 150 -9.31 20.94 25.05
CA ASP A 150 -9.76 19.94 26.02
C ASP A 150 -10.90 19.13 25.40
N THR A 151 -10.64 17.87 25.10
CA THR A 151 -11.60 17.00 24.42
C THR A 151 -11.43 15.54 24.84
N VAL A 152 -12.49 14.79 24.67
CA VAL A 152 -12.45 13.32 24.84
C VAL A 152 -12.64 12.68 23.47
N ILE A 153 -11.64 11.94 23.03
CA ILE A 153 -11.71 11.13 21.82
C ILE A 153 -12.28 9.77 22.21
N ARG A 154 -13.44 9.44 21.70
CA ARG A 154 -14.03 8.12 21.88
C ARG A 154 -13.39 7.13 20.93
N ASP A 155 -13.06 5.97 21.42
CA ASP A 155 -12.48 4.88 20.62
C ASP A 155 -13.58 4.09 19.91
N GLU A 156 -14.37 4.80 19.10
CA GLU A 156 -15.37 4.18 18.23
C GLU A 156 -14.68 3.52 17.03
N ALA A 157 -15.09 2.30 16.72
CA ALA A 157 -14.60 1.63 15.51
C ALA A 157 -14.93 2.47 14.29
N GLN A 158 -13.91 2.85 13.52
CA GLN A 158 -14.12 3.57 12.27
C GLN A 158 -14.64 2.58 11.21
N THR A 159 -15.96 2.53 11.06
CA THR A 159 -16.65 1.61 10.15
C THR A 159 -16.70 2.11 8.71
N VAL A 160 -16.49 3.42 8.47
CA VAL A 160 -16.39 4.01 7.13
C VAL A 160 -15.04 4.68 7.02
N TYR A 161 -14.30 4.39 5.96
CA TYR A 161 -12.93 4.86 5.84
C TYR A 161 -12.44 4.98 4.40
N ILE A 162 -11.39 5.77 4.20
CA ILE A 162 -10.65 5.86 2.95
C ILE A 162 -9.68 4.67 2.89
N ALA A 163 -9.95 3.71 2.01
CA ALA A 163 -9.17 2.49 1.88
C ALA A 163 -7.92 2.69 1.02
N HIS A 164 -8.04 3.53 -0.02
CA HIS A 164 -6.95 3.86 -0.92
C HIS A 164 -7.21 5.21 -1.59
N ALA A 165 -6.14 5.95 -1.85
CA ALA A 165 -6.17 7.17 -2.64
C ALA A 165 -4.92 7.26 -3.52
N SER A 166 -5.11 7.53 -4.79
CA SER A 166 -4.05 7.67 -5.78
C SER A 166 -4.22 8.91 -6.63
N PHE A 167 -3.10 9.41 -7.15
CA PHE A 167 -3.06 10.61 -7.98
C PHE A 167 -2.29 10.31 -9.25
N THR A 168 -2.95 10.42 -10.39
CA THR A 168 -2.39 10.12 -11.71
C THR A 168 -2.50 11.34 -12.63
N GLY A 169 -1.79 11.32 -13.75
CA GLY A 169 -1.82 12.40 -14.72
C GLY A 169 -1.05 12.06 -15.99
N PRO A 170 -1.10 12.92 -17.02
CA PRO A 170 -0.45 12.67 -18.29
C PRO A 170 1.07 12.60 -18.13
N GLU A 171 1.73 11.85 -19.02
CA GLU A 171 3.21 11.68 -18.97
C GLU A 171 3.96 13.01 -19.08
N SER A 172 3.44 13.95 -19.86
CA SER A 172 4.02 15.27 -20.06
C SER A 172 3.97 16.20 -18.84
N SER A 173 3.19 15.85 -17.81
CA SER A 173 3.04 16.66 -16.60
C SER A 173 3.78 16.05 -15.40
N ILE A 174 4.40 16.90 -14.60
CA ILE A 174 4.93 16.53 -13.28
C ILE A 174 3.86 16.49 -12.19
N ARG A 175 2.70 17.08 -12.45
CA ARG A 175 1.57 17.16 -11.52
C ARG A 175 0.49 16.18 -11.91
N PRO A 176 -0.22 15.60 -10.94
CA PRO A 176 -1.41 14.84 -11.22
C PRO A 176 -2.56 15.78 -11.63
N ASP A 177 -3.49 15.28 -12.41
CA ASP A 177 -4.74 15.95 -12.79
C ASP A 177 -5.98 15.11 -12.45
N LYS A 178 -5.76 13.86 -12.04
CA LYS A 178 -6.79 12.91 -11.63
C LYS A 178 -6.49 12.36 -10.24
N ALA A 179 -7.49 12.34 -9.37
CA ALA A 179 -7.45 11.58 -8.12
C ALA A 179 -8.51 10.48 -8.13
N THR A 180 -8.16 9.31 -7.61
CA THR A 180 -9.07 8.18 -7.43
C THR A 180 -9.07 7.79 -5.96
N ILE A 181 -10.24 7.82 -5.32
CA ILE A 181 -10.40 7.57 -3.88
C ILE A 181 -11.34 6.39 -3.69
N HIS A 182 -10.90 5.38 -2.99
CA HIS A 182 -11.68 4.19 -2.65
C HIS A 182 -12.21 4.31 -1.23
N LEU A 183 -13.53 4.23 -1.08
CA LEU A 183 -14.25 4.33 0.18
C LEU A 183 -14.86 2.97 0.52
N PHE A 184 -14.62 2.51 1.74
CA PHE A 184 -15.18 1.26 2.27
C PHE A 184 -16.12 1.59 3.43
N ASN A 185 -17.26 0.92 3.47
CA ASN A 185 -18.31 1.12 4.44
C ASN A 185 -18.70 -0.22 5.10
N ASP A 186 -18.23 -0.43 6.31
CA ASP A 186 -18.57 -1.60 7.14
C ASP A 186 -19.70 -1.25 8.14
N SER A 187 -20.35 -0.06 7.99
CA SER A 187 -21.49 0.36 8.82
C SER A 187 -22.83 -0.12 8.25
N PRO A 188 -23.90 -0.09 9.05
CA PRO A 188 -25.26 -0.40 8.57
C PRO A 188 -25.91 0.75 7.78
N ASP A 189 -25.28 1.93 7.71
CA ASP A 189 -25.86 3.12 7.11
C ASP A 189 -25.37 3.34 5.68
N ASP A 190 -26.24 3.88 4.84
CA ASP A 190 -25.87 4.36 3.49
C ASP A 190 -25.39 5.81 3.56
N PHE A 191 -24.42 6.13 2.71
CA PHE A 191 -23.92 7.49 2.54
C PHE A 191 -23.92 7.91 1.08
N ARG A 192 -23.94 9.24 0.87
CA ARG A 192 -23.71 9.84 -0.44
C ARG A 192 -22.52 10.78 -0.35
N VAL A 193 -21.55 10.62 -1.23
CA VAL A 193 -20.39 11.53 -1.31
C VAL A 193 -20.82 12.85 -1.92
N GLU A 194 -20.47 13.96 -1.28
CA GLU A 194 -20.82 15.31 -1.70
C GLU A 194 -19.63 16.08 -2.27
N ASP A 195 -18.53 16.09 -1.52
CA ASP A 195 -17.34 16.87 -1.85
C ASP A 195 -16.08 16.23 -1.32
N VAL A 196 -14.95 16.67 -1.87
CA VAL A 196 -13.62 16.33 -1.40
C VAL A 196 -12.78 17.60 -1.30
N VAL A 197 -12.09 17.75 -0.19
CA VAL A 197 -11.17 18.89 0.03
C VAL A 197 -9.78 18.34 0.28
N LEU A 198 -8.80 18.87 -0.43
CA LEU A 198 -7.40 18.68 -0.13
C LEU A 198 -6.88 19.89 0.64
N TRP A 199 -6.34 19.63 1.82
CA TRP A 199 -5.70 20.61 2.66
C TRP A 199 -4.19 20.56 2.41
N HIS A 200 -3.60 21.67 1.99
CA HIS A 200 -2.19 21.74 1.60
C HIS A 200 -1.42 22.70 2.48
N ALA A 201 -0.12 22.47 2.62
CA ALA A 201 0.78 23.48 3.13
C ALA A 201 0.78 24.69 2.20
N SER A 202 0.71 25.90 2.75
CA SER A 202 0.91 27.09 1.94
C SER A 202 2.36 27.15 1.43
N GLY A 203 2.58 27.53 0.16
CA GLY A 203 3.88 27.48 -0.50
C GLY A 203 5.02 28.28 0.13
N LYS A 204 4.75 29.07 1.20
CA LYS A 204 5.74 29.80 2.02
C LYS A 204 5.54 29.60 3.52
N GLY A 205 4.54 28.80 3.90
CA GLY A 205 4.23 28.52 5.30
C GLY A 205 4.87 27.23 5.78
N PRO A 206 4.79 26.97 7.08
CA PRO A 206 5.23 25.70 7.63
C PRO A 206 4.37 24.57 7.08
N TRP A 207 5.02 23.50 6.63
CA TRP A 207 4.34 22.32 6.09
C TRP A 207 3.33 21.67 7.05
N GLN A 208 3.40 21.99 8.32
CA GLN A 208 2.54 21.47 9.38
C GLN A 208 1.20 22.14 9.49
N PHE A 209 1.06 23.35 8.97
CA PHE A 209 -0.20 24.06 8.93
C PHE A 209 -0.77 24.00 7.53
N LEU A 210 -1.85 23.25 7.41
CA LEU A 210 -2.52 23.00 6.15
C LEU A 210 -3.68 23.96 5.98
N HIS A 211 -3.86 24.45 4.77
CA HIS A 211 -4.96 25.33 4.39
C HIS A 211 -5.90 24.62 3.42
N PRO A 212 -7.21 24.85 3.48
CA PRO A 212 -8.16 24.18 2.62
C PRO A 212 -7.96 24.61 1.17
N GLY A 213 -7.92 23.65 0.27
CA GLY A 213 -8.12 23.88 -1.15
C GLY A 213 -9.59 24.13 -1.48
N VAL A 214 -9.86 24.34 -2.75
CA VAL A 214 -11.23 24.46 -3.24
C VAL A 214 -11.94 23.11 -3.09
N PRO A 215 -13.17 23.07 -2.52
CA PRO A 215 -13.95 21.84 -2.49
C PRO A 215 -14.23 21.34 -3.92
N LEU A 216 -13.88 20.10 -4.19
CA LEU A 216 -14.08 19.43 -5.48
C LEU A 216 -15.31 18.54 -5.39
N ARG A 217 -16.18 18.61 -6.38
CA ARG A 217 -17.23 17.62 -6.56
C ARG A 217 -16.72 16.42 -7.34
N PRO A 218 -17.17 15.19 -7.04
CA PRO A 218 -16.85 14.05 -7.85
C PRO A 218 -17.17 14.29 -9.33
N SER A 219 -16.20 14.07 -10.21
CA SER A 219 -16.41 14.09 -11.66
C SER A 219 -17.06 12.78 -12.13
N ALA A 220 -16.80 11.70 -11.42
CA ALA A 220 -17.47 10.42 -11.57
C ALA A 220 -17.46 9.64 -10.24
N THR A 221 -18.41 8.76 -10.08
CA THR A 221 -18.45 7.78 -8.99
C THR A 221 -18.73 6.39 -9.53
N VAL A 222 -18.26 5.37 -8.82
CA VAL A 222 -18.56 3.99 -9.13
C VAL A 222 -19.04 3.33 -7.83
N PRO A 223 -20.31 2.94 -7.70
CA PRO A 223 -21.39 3.04 -8.68
C PRO A 223 -21.77 4.49 -9.03
N SER A 224 -22.39 4.67 -10.21
CA SER A 224 -22.67 5.99 -10.79
C SER A 224 -23.73 6.81 -10.03
N ASP A 225 -24.49 6.18 -9.12
CA ASP A 225 -25.48 6.85 -8.26
C ASP A 225 -24.84 7.65 -7.10
N GLY A 226 -23.52 7.56 -6.95
CA GLY A 226 -22.74 8.26 -5.90
C GLY A 226 -22.99 7.74 -4.49
N ARG A 227 -23.63 6.58 -4.34
CA ARG A 227 -23.94 5.99 -3.04
C ARG A 227 -22.83 5.04 -2.58
N LEU A 228 -22.47 5.19 -1.33
CA LEU A 228 -21.67 4.25 -0.57
C LEU A 228 -22.61 3.47 0.34
N ARG A 229 -23.04 2.29 -0.11
CA ARG A 229 -24.05 1.47 0.57
C ARG A 229 -23.53 0.84 1.85
N ALA A 230 -24.43 0.45 2.75
CA ALA A 230 -24.12 -0.35 3.93
C ALA A 230 -23.40 -1.65 3.54
N GLY A 231 -22.27 -1.94 4.19
CA GLY A 231 -21.43 -3.09 3.85
C GLY A 231 -20.76 -3.00 2.46
N GLY A 232 -20.86 -1.85 1.78
CA GLY A 232 -20.43 -1.66 0.40
C GLY A 232 -19.12 -0.90 0.26
N LYS A 233 -18.77 -0.69 -0.99
CA LYS A 233 -17.55 0.03 -1.39
C LYS A 233 -17.88 0.93 -2.57
N SER A 234 -17.20 2.07 -2.68
CA SER A 234 -17.35 2.96 -3.82
C SER A 234 -16.02 3.59 -4.23
N ILE A 235 -15.99 4.10 -5.45
CA ILE A 235 -14.85 4.82 -6.00
C ILE A 235 -15.30 6.23 -6.34
N VAL A 236 -14.52 7.20 -5.94
CA VAL A 236 -14.70 8.62 -6.26
C VAL A 236 -13.58 9.05 -7.18
N VAL A 237 -13.92 9.62 -8.33
CA VAL A 237 -12.96 10.17 -9.29
C VAL A 237 -13.09 11.68 -9.31
N LEU A 238 -11.95 12.36 -9.21
CA LEU A 238 -11.84 13.81 -9.30
C LEU A 238 -10.90 14.16 -10.44
N HIS A 239 -11.24 15.22 -11.16
CA HIS A 239 -10.34 15.88 -12.10
C HIS A 239 -10.09 17.32 -11.66
N SER A 240 -8.83 17.74 -11.65
CA SER A 240 -8.44 19.12 -11.33
C SER A 240 -7.02 19.39 -11.84
N GLU A 241 -6.86 20.48 -12.54
CA GLU A 241 -5.54 21.01 -12.92
C GLU A 241 -4.76 21.61 -11.72
N ALA A 242 -5.45 21.75 -10.58
CA ALA A 242 -4.93 22.45 -9.41
C ALA A 242 -4.42 21.52 -8.30
N PHE A 243 -4.25 20.22 -8.53
CA PHE A 243 -3.67 19.35 -7.51
C PHE A 243 -2.23 19.77 -7.19
N GLN A 244 -2.03 20.21 -5.94
CA GLN A 244 -0.71 20.55 -5.43
C GLN A 244 0.00 19.28 -4.94
N THR A 245 1.24 19.11 -5.34
CA THR A 245 2.09 18.01 -4.86
C THR A 245 2.69 18.34 -3.51
N GLY A 246 2.88 17.34 -2.67
CA GLY A 246 3.44 17.47 -1.34
C GLY A 246 2.50 16.93 -0.25
N HIS A 247 2.83 17.21 1.00
CA HIS A 247 2.06 16.77 2.15
C HIS A 247 0.67 17.40 2.18
N ALA A 248 -0.36 16.57 2.38
CA ALA A 248 -1.75 17.02 2.38
C ALA A 248 -2.60 16.20 3.36
N ALA A 249 -3.70 16.79 3.80
CA ALA A 249 -4.81 16.06 4.40
C ALA A 249 -5.96 15.98 3.40
N LEU A 250 -6.50 14.78 3.25
CA LEU A 250 -7.66 14.49 2.42
C LEU A 250 -8.89 14.45 3.31
N GLN A 251 -9.89 15.25 2.97
CA GLN A 251 -11.21 15.30 3.61
C GLN A 251 -12.26 14.89 2.59
N VAL A 252 -13.07 13.89 2.90
CA VAL A 252 -14.20 13.44 2.07
C VAL A 252 -15.49 13.73 2.84
N GLY A 253 -16.31 14.65 2.33
CA GLY A 253 -17.62 14.98 2.86
C GLY A 253 -18.69 14.04 2.33
N MET A 254 -19.48 13.48 3.23
CA MET A 254 -20.59 12.57 2.92
C MET A 254 -21.82 12.95 3.71
N ARG A 255 -22.99 12.50 3.26
CA ARG A 255 -24.26 12.66 3.95
C ARG A 255 -24.99 11.34 4.10
N ASP A 256 -25.53 11.08 5.29
CA ASP A 256 -26.37 9.91 5.52
C ASP A 256 -27.83 10.11 4.99
N ALA A 257 -28.66 9.09 5.07
CA ALA A 257 -30.06 9.15 4.66
C ALA A 257 -30.89 10.19 5.44
N ASN A 258 -30.47 10.56 6.65
CA ASN A 258 -31.14 11.54 7.50
C ASN A 258 -30.66 12.98 7.22
N GLY A 259 -29.72 13.15 6.31
CA GLY A 259 -29.16 14.45 5.97
C GLY A 259 -28.00 14.88 6.86
N ASN A 260 -27.53 14.05 7.81
CA ASN A 260 -26.40 14.39 8.66
C ASN A 260 -25.09 14.31 7.87
N ARG A 261 -24.27 15.35 8.00
CA ARG A 261 -22.93 15.37 7.37
C ARG A 261 -21.94 14.56 8.19
N ARG A 262 -21.18 13.74 7.51
CA ARG A 262 -20.04 12.99 8.04
C ARG A 262 -18.79 13.26 7.20
N GLU A 263 -17.63 13.27 7.81
CA GLU A 263 -16.37 13.54 7.13
C GLU A 263 -15.38 12.42 7.41
N LEU A 264 -14.69 11.99 6.35
CA LEU A 264 -13.57 11.08 6.44
C LEU A 264 -12.28 11.83 6.21
N TRP A 265 -11.26 11.49 6.94
CA TRP A 265 -9.98 12.17 6.92
C TRP A 265 -8.82 11.20 6.79
N ALA A 266 -7.78 11.59 6.06
CA ALA A 266 -6.51 10.88 6.03
C ALA A 266 -5.37 11.82 5.62
N CYS A 267 -4.15 11.58 6.14
CA CYS A 267 -2.94 12.22 5.63
C CYS A 267 -2.29 11.37 4.57
N LEU A 268 -1.73 12.03 3.56
CA LEU A 268 -0.97 11.43 2.48
C LEU A 268 -0.04 12.48 1.84
N LYS A 269 0.85 12.01 0.99
CA LYS A 269 1.63 12.88 0.12
C LYS A 269 1.09 12.80 -1.30
N VAL A 270 0.56 13.94 -1.80
CA VAL A 270 0.08 14.06 -3.18
C VAL A 270 1.27 14.08 -4.11
N ARG A 271 1.34 13.12 -5.01
CA ARG A 271 2.35 13.02 -6.06
C ARG A 271 1.74 12.38 -7.31
N LYS A 272 2.31 12.64 -8.47
CA LYS A 272 1.94 11.87 -9.65
C LYS A 272 2.49 10.46 -9.51
N GLU A 273 1.62 9.47 -9.46
CA GLU A 273 1.97 8.07 -9.35
C GLU A 273 2.25 7.44 -10.70
N SER A 274 3.15 6.46 -10.71
CA SER A 274 3.44 5.56 -11.83
C SER A 274 3.73 4.19 -11.25
N PHE A 275 3.54 3.15 -12.04
CA PHE A 275 3.97 1.82 -11.63
C PHE A 275 5.47 1.67 -11.91
N ASP A 276 6.25 1.49 -10.86
CA ASP A 276 7.70 1.34 -11.00
C ASP A 276 8.11 -0.14 -10.91
N ILE A 277 8.85 -0.60 -11.91
CA ILE A 277 9.55 -1.89 -11.89
C ILE A 277 11.01 -1.56 -11.67
N SER A 278 11.56 -2.00 -10.53
CA SER A 278 12.89 -1.57 -10.11
C SER A 278 13.90 -2.71 -10.12
N ALA A 279 15.13 -2.37 -10.53
CA ALA A 279 16.29 -3.19 -10.33
C ALA A 279 16.87 -2.93 -8.92
N GLY A 280 16.72 -3.89 -8.02
CA GLY A 280 17.30 -3.82 -6.68
C GLY A 280 18.76 -4.28 -6.67
N TRP A 281 19.63 -3.48 -6.01
CA TRP A 281 21.05 -3.81 -5.80
C TRP A 281 21.83 -4.20 -7.07
N ALA A 282 21.57 -3.49 -8.17
CA ALA A 282 22.21 -3.73 -9.46
C ALA A 282 23.62 -3.11 -9.56
N ASN A 283 24.39 -3.12 -8.49
CA ASN A 283 25.62 -2.33 -8.35
C ASN A 283 26.90 -3.01 -8.83
N ASP A 284 26.83 -4.26 -9.28
CA ASP A 284 28.02 -4.98 -9.74
C ASP A 284 28.66 -4.27 -10.93
N PRO A 285 29.97 -3.95 -10.87
CA PRO A 285 30.64 -3.25 -11.97
C PRO A 285 30.77 -4.15 -13.19
N ILE A 286 30.60 -3.56 -14.37
CA ILE A 286 30.82 -4.19 -15.68
C ILE A 286 32.11 -3.63 -16.28
N GLY A 287 33.12 -4.49 -16.46
CA GLY A 287 34.42 -4.04 -16.99
C GLY A 287 35.09 -2.96 -16.13
N GLY A 288 34.88 -3.01 -14.80
CA GLY A 288 35.44 -2.02 -13.86
C GLY A 288 34.68 -0.68 -13.81
N LYS A 289 33.55 -0.53 -14.54
CA LYS A 289 32.69 0.67 -14.52
C LYS A 289 31.37 0.36 -13.86
N PRO A 290 30.69 1.34 -13.27
CA PRO A 290 29.34 1.18 -12.75
C PRO A 290 28.40 0.57 -13.78
N ALA A 291 27.57 -0.41 -13.36
CA ALA A 291 26.67 -1.14 -14.29
C ALA A 291 25.75 -0.21 -15.08
N PHE A 292 25.24 0.82 -14.44
CA PHE A 292 24.34 1.81 -15.06
C PHE A 292 25.01 2.73 -16.08
N LEU A 293 26.34 2.68 -16.21
CA LEU A 293 27.09 3.33 -17.30
C LEU A 293 27.32 2.38 -18.49
N ASN A 294 26.72 1.19 -18.47
CA ASN A 294 26.83 0.20 -19.53
C ASN A 294 25.54 0.17 -20.36
N GLU A 295 25.62 0.58 -21.62
CA GLU A 295 24.49 0.66 -22.53
C GLU A 295 23.76 -0.67 -22.72
N GLY A 296 24.48 -1.79 -22.81
CA GLY A 296 23.87 -3.11 -22.97
C GLY A 296 23.11 -3.56 -21.72
N PHE A 297 23.60 -3.22 -20.53
CA PHE A 297 22.85 -3.45 -19.31
C PHE A 297 21.57 -2.60 -19.27
N LEU A 298 21.65 -1.32 -19.64
CA LEU A 298 20.47 -0.44 -19.75
C LEU A 298 19.45 -0.96 -20.75
N LYS A 299 19.91 -1.43 -21.94
CA LYS A 299 19.04 -2.06 -22.93
C LYS A 299 18.39 -3.35 -22.40
N THR A 300 19.12 -4.11 -21.59
CA THR A 300 18.55 -5.29 -20.90
C THR A 300 17.45 -4.88 -19.94
N LEU A 301 17.70 -3.88 -19.09
CA LEU A 301 16.68 -3.37 -18.18
C LEU A 301 15.44 -2.86 -18.93
N LYS A 302 15.64 -2.20 -20.06
CA LYS A 302 14.55 -1.77 -20.94
C LYS A 302 13.72 -2.95 -21.45
N SER A 303 14.36 -4.02 -21.89
CA SER A 303 13.67 -5.22 -22.38
C SER A 303 12.88 -5.94 -21.28
N LEU A 304 13.21 -5.72 -20.00
CA LEU A 304 12.49 -6.22 -18.84
C LEU A 304 11.47 -5.20 -18.28
N TYR A 305 11.22 -4.09 -18.99
CA TYR A 305 10.34 -3.00 -18.57
C TYR A 305 10.73 -2.32 -17.23
N VAL A 306 11.98 -2.48 -16.82
CA VAL A 306 12.51 -1.84 -15.61
C VAL A 306 12.67 -0.34 -15.87
N ASN A 307 12.03 0.47 -15.04
CA ASN A 307 12.02 1.94 -15.14
C ASN A 307 12.49 2.64 -13.85
N ALA A 308 12.96 1.86 -12.88
CA ALA A 308 13.57 2.38 -11.66
C ALA A 308 14.75 1.50 -11.25
N ALA A 309 15.66 2.04 -10.45
CA ALA A 309 16.80 1.30 -9.97
C ALA A 309 17.23 1.79 -8.58
N HIS A 310 17.52 0.83 -7.73
CA HIS A 310 18.15 1.08 -6.45
C HIS A 310 19.67 1.12 -6.62
N TYR A 311 20.21 2.30 -6.85
CA TYR A 311 21.66 2.50 -6.95
C TYR A 311 22.07 3.66 -6.07
N ILE A 312 22.84 3.33 -5.07
CA ILE A 312 23.32 4.26 -4.06
C ILE A 312 24.66 4.85 -4.52
N GLY A 313 24.76 6.18 -4.49
CA GLY A 313 26.04 6.87 -4.73
C GLY A 313 26.53 6.86 -6.19
N GLN A 314 25.71 6.47 -7.15
CA GLN A 314 26.04 6.53 -8.57
C GLN A 314 25.49 7.82 -9.20
N THR A 315 26.15 8.93 -8.91
CA THR A 315 25.72 10.25 -9.40
C THR A 315 25.88 10.43 -10.91
N GLY A 316 26.77 9.67 -11.54
CA GLY A 316 27.09 9.87 -12.97
C GLY A 316 25.96 9.52 -13.94
N TYR A 317 25.07 8.60 -13.59
CA TYR A 317 23.95 8.22 -14.48
C TYR A 317 22.89 9.33 -14.62
N SER A 318 22.53 9.97 -13.52
CA SER A 318 21.50 11.03 -13.56
C SER A 318 21.96 12.29 -14.31
N ASP A 319 23.27 12.47 -14.47
CA ASP A 319 23.88 13.63 -15.13
C ASP A 319 24.19 13.35 -16.61
N ASP A 320 24.17 12.09 -17.04
CA ASP A 320 24.39 11.69 -18.44
C ASP A 320 23.08 11.53 -19.19
N ASP A 321 22.64 12.59 -19.85
CA ASP A 321 21.42 12.60 -20.64
C ASP A 321 21.44 11.60 -21.81
N SER A 322 22.60 11.17 -22.29
CA SER A 322 22.69 10.18 -23.36
C SER A 322 22.29 8.79 -22.88
N LEU A 323 22.78 8.38 -21.71
CA LEU A 323 22.41 7.12 -21.07
C LEU A 323 20.98 7.12 -20.57
N TYR A 324 20.52 8.23 -19.99
CA TYR A 324 19.15 8.40 -19.57
C TYR A 324 18.16 8.22 -20.74
N ARG A 325 18.50 8.68 -21.93
CA ARG A 325 17.67 8.45 -23.14
C ARG A 325 17.63 7.00 -23.59
N VAL A 326 18.67 6.22 -23.32
CA VAL A 326 18.65 4.77 -23.63
C VAL A 326 17.59 4.06 -22.79
N GLN A 327 17.59 4.32 -21.51
CA GLN A 327 16.60 3.80 -20.56
C GLN A 327 16.39 4.79 -19.41
N PRO A 328 15.27 5.52 -19.41
CA PRO A 328 14.93 6.40 -18.30
C PRO A 328 14.69 5.59 -17.03
N LEU A 329 15.62 5.71 -16.07
CA LEU A 329 15.53 5.04 -14.79
C LEU A 329 15.34 6.07 -13.68
N LYS A 330 14.30 5.90 -12.89
CA LYS A 330 14.17 6.59 -11.62
C LYS A 330 15.15 6.01 -10.61
N TYR A 331 15.64 6.82 -9.71
CA TYR A 331 16.54 6.40 -8.65
C TYR A 331 15.98 6.71 -7.26
N PHE A 332 16.54 6.06 -6.25
CA PHE A 332 16.26 6.35 -4.85
C PHE A 332 17.24 7.42 -4.35
N GLY A 333 16.69 8.48 -3.81
CA GLY A 333 17.49 9.50 -3.11
C GLY A 333 17.86 9.03 -1.71
N HIS A 334 18.99 9.49 -1.23
CA HIS A 334 19.40 9.30 0.15
C HIS A 334 18.75 10.30 1.09
N LEU A 335 18.81 10.02 2.40
CA LEU A 335 18.51 10.97 3.47
C LEU A 335 19.58 12.09 3.53
N HIS A 336 19.69 12.87 2.47
CA HIS A 336 20.46 14.09 2.37
C HIS A 336 19.54 15.27 2.12
N PRO A 337 20.00 16.51 2.15
CA PRO A 337 19.09 17.64 1.94
C PRO A 337 18.20 17.41 0.72
N TRP A 338 16.94 17.11 0.96
CA TRP A 338 15.95 16.77 -0.09
C TRP A 338 15.80 17.92 -1.10
N GLN A 339 16.13 19.15 -0.70
CA GLN A 339 16.13 20.32 -1.58
C GLN A 339 17.03 20.15 -2.79
N LEU A 340 18.04 19.29 -2.73
CA LEU A 340 18.88 18.95 -3.88
C LEU A 340 18.10 18.18 -4.95
N TYR A 341 17.09 17.42 -4.55
CA TYR A 341 16.29 16.54 -5.41
C TYR A 341 14.93 17.15 -5.78
N ASP A 342 14.37 18.01 -4.92
CA ASP A 342 13.02 18.57 -5.11
C ASP A 342 13.02 19.73 -6.12
N ARG A 343 13.33 19.40 -7.36
CA ARG A 343 13.31 20.30 -8.51
C ARG A 343 12.43 19.69 -9.61
N ASP A 344 11.67 20.51 -10.30
CA ASP A 344 10.75 20.05 -11.35
C ASP A 344 11.43 19.15 -12.39
N SER A 345 12.69 19.46 -12.76
CA SER A 345 13.47 18.64 -13.71
C SER A 345 13.89 17.27 -13.17
N LEU A 346 13.96 17.10 -11.85
CA LEU A 346 14.40 15.86 -11.22
C LEU A 346 13.24 15.00 -10.71
N LEU A 347 12.09 15.58 -10.39
CA LEU A 347 10.94 14.83 -9.89
C LEU A 347 10.55 13.60 -10.74
N PRO A 348 10.56 13.67 -12.09
CA PRO A 348 10.31 12.48 -12.91
C PRO A 348 11.39 11.41 -12.84
N ARG A 349 12.56 11.76 -12.33
CA ARG A 349 13.74 10.89 -12.23
C ARG A 349 13.92 10.28 -10.83
N ILE A 350 13.03 10.57 -9.88
CA ILE A 350 13.16 10.10 -8.49
C ILE A 350 11.96 9.23 -8.13
N HIS A 351 12.25 8.03 -7.63
CA HIS A 351 11.25 7.13 -7.10
C HIS A 351 10.80 7.55 -5.70
N GLY A 352 11.74 7.78 -4.83
CA GLY A 352 11.54 8.19 -3.44
C GLY A 352 12.85 8.47 -2.72
N ILE A 353 12.76 9.00 -1.51
CA ILE A 353 13.89 9.15 -0.59
C ILE A 353 13.83 7.99 0.39
N GLU A 354 14.87 7.17 0.40
CA GLU A 354 14.89 5.94 1.15
C GLU A 354 15.54 6.12 2.52
N PHE A 355 14.83 5.66 3.56
CA PHE A 355 15.45 5.32 4.81
C PHE A 355 16.28 4.04 4.60
N LEU A 356 17.60 4.17 4.70
CA LEU A 356 18.50 3.07 4.42
C LEU A 356 18.38 1.95 5.45
N GLY A 357 18.26 0.75 4.94
CA GLY A 357 18.16 -0.47 5.73
C GLY A 357 16.73 -0.82 6.14
N GLU A 358 16.64 -1.87 6.88
CA GLU A 358 15.42 -2.48 7.40
C GLU A 358 15.36 -2.19 8.91
N PRO A 359 14.74 -1.08 9.34
CA PRO A 359 14.81 -0.64 10.73
C PRO A 359 14.18 -1.64 11.70
N GLN A 360 13.24 -2.48 11.21
CA GLN A 360 12.63 -3.53 12.00
C GLN A 360 13.61 -4.66 12.31
N TYR A 361 14.59 -4.86 11.45
CA TYR A 361 15.60 -5.90 11.61
C TYR A 361 16.87 -5.37 12.31
N GLY A 362 17.31 -4.16 11.91
CA GLY A 362 18.36 -3.39 12.59
C GLY A 362 19.67 -4.14 12.91
N GLY A 363 20.06 -5.13 12.09
CA GLY A 363 21.18 -6.00 12.39
C GLY A 363 20.94 -6.95 13.58
N GLY A 364 19.67 -7.28 13.85
CA GLY A 364 19.21 -8.14 14.95
C GLY A 364 18.57 -7.38 16.12
N THR A 365 18.66 -6.04 16.15
CA THR A 365 17.99 -5.20 17.16
C THR A 365 17.17 -4.14 16.44
N PRO A 366 15.82 -4.18 16.52
CA PRO A 366 14.97 -3.18 15.89
C PRO A 366 15.30 -1.75 16.34
N VAL A 367 15.37 -0.83 15.40
CA VAL A 367 15.54 0.59 15.68
C VAL A 367 14.23 1.14 16.26
N ASP A 368 14.30 1.94 17.30
CA ASP A 368 13.13 2.58 17.89
C ASP A 368 12.35 3.37 16.82
N PRO A 369 11.04 3.12 16.64
CA PRO A 369 10.21 3.83 15.66
C PRO A 369 10.23 5.36 15.82
N GLN A 370 10.36 5.88 17.04
CA GLN A 370 10.49 7.32 17.29
C GLN A 370 11.79 7.89 16.69
N LYS A 371 12.88 7.14 16.74
CA LYS A 371 14.13 7.54 16.08
C LYS A 371 14.03 7.55 14.57
N VAL A 372 13.31 6.55 14.01
CA VAL A 372 13.03 6.51 12.56
C VAL A 372 12.22 7.73 12.15
N LEU A 373 11.15 8.05 12.90
CA LEU A 373 10.36 9.26 12.65
C LEU A 373 11.24 10.52 12.65
N THR A 374 12.07 10.69 13.66
CA THR A 374 12.96 11.85 13.79
C THR A 374 13.87 12.03 12.56
N GLN A 375 14.31 10.92 11.95
CA GLN A 375 15.13 10.97 10.74
C GLN A 375 14.33 11.28 9.48
N LEU A 376 13.07 10.83 9.40
CA LEU A 376 12.21 11.03 8.22
C LEU A 376 11.49 12.38 8.24
N LEU A 377 11.22 12.93 9.41
CA LEU A 377 10.44 14.15 9.59
C LEU A 377 10.96 15.37 8.81
N PRO A 378 12.29 15.62 8.69
CA PRO A 378 12.82 16.71 7.89
C PRO A 378 12.45 16.66 6.40
N PHE A 379 12.02 15.49 5.90
CA PHE A 379 11.62 15.27 4.50
C PHE A 379 10.11 15.47 4.27
N ALA A 380 9.35 15.67 5.31
CA ALA A 380 7.89 15.87 5.20
C ALA A 380 7.50 17.03 4.27
N PRO A 381 8.20 18.18 4.24
CA PRO A 381 7.88 19.26 3.30
C PRO A 381 8.21 18.96 1.84
N SER A 382 8.99 17.93 1.55
CA SER A 382 9.34 17.54 0.18
C SER A 382 8.14 17.02 -0.61
N ARG A 383 8.13 17.27 -1.92
CA ARG A 383 7.20 16.63 -2.87
C ARG A 383 7.55 15.17 -3.16
N ILE A 384 8.77 14.76 -2.84
CA ILE A 384 9.26 13.40 -3.03
C ILE A 384 8.82 12.54 -1.84
N PRO A 385 8.24 11.35 -2.06
CA PRO A 385 7.83 10.49 -0.95
C PRO A 385 9.05 9.90 -0.24
N THR A 386 8.95 9.74 1.06
CA THR A 386 9.87 8.92 1.83
C THR A 386 9.47 7.46 1.74
N THR A 387 10.47 6.56 1.68
CA THR A 387 10.27 5.12 1.65
C THR A 387 10.92 4.46 2.86
N LEU A 388 10.32 3.38 3.32
CA LEU A 388 10.81 2.55 4.42
C LEU A 388 10.57 1.09 4.06
N THR A 389 11.61 0.27 4.05
CA THR A 389 11.47 -1.17 3.77
C THR A 389 11.18 -1.93 5.06
N HIS A 390 10.07 -2.68 5.05
CA HIS A 390 9.60 -3.49 6.15
C HIS A 390 9.98 -4.95 5.91
N SER A 391 10.73 -5.57 6.82
CA SER A 391 11.22 -6.94 6.69
C SER A 391 10.55 -7.94 7.62
N GLU A 392 10.20 -7.54 8.87
CA GLU A 392 9.58 -8.42 9.85
C GLU A 392 8.12 -8.04 10.12
N GLU A 393 7.17 -8.83 9.60
CA GLU A 393 5.73 -8.54 9.69
C GLU A 393 5.23 -8.36 11.13
N ARG A 394 5.77 -9.11 12.08
CA ARG A 394 5.36 -9.06 13.50
C ARG A 394 5.42 -7.69 14.13
N ILE A 395 6.37 -6.87 13.68
CA ILE A 395 6.59 -5.54 14.26
C ILE A 395 6.24 -4.40 13.31
N TRP A 396 5.77 -4.68 12.09
CA TRP A 396 5.39 -3.65 11.10
C TRP A 396 4.40 -2.63 11.64
N ARG A 397 3.45 -3.09 12.46
CA ARG A 397 2.44 -2.22 13.08
C ARG A 397 3.05 -1.07 13.89
N PHE A 398 4.24 -1.27 14.45
CA PHE A 398 4.91 -0.23 15.24
C PHE A 398 5.56 0.86 14.39
N TYR A 399 5.79 0.57 13.11
CA TYR A 399 6.36 1.48 12.12
C TYR A 399 5.32 2.01 11.13
N ALA A 400 4.07 1.61 11.26
CA ALA A 400 3.00 2.02 10.34
C ALA A 400 2.82 3.54 10.35
N GLY A 401 2.77 4.13 9.15
CA GLY A 401 2.58 5.57 8.94
C GLY A 401 3.83 6.42 9.02
N LEU A 402 5.02 5.85 9.20
CA LEU A 402 6.28 6.61 9.25
C LEU A 402 6.76 7.07 7.87
N SER A 403 6.48 6.31 6.82
CA SER A 403 6.86 6.67 5.44
C SER A 403 5.65 6.96 4.58
N ASP A 404 5.85 7.81 3.57
CA ASP A 404 4.81 8.17 2.60
C ASP A 404 4.52 7.03 1.62
N TYR A 405 5.49 6.15 1.39
CA TYR A 405 5.42 5.03 0.46
C TYR A 405 6.13 3.81 1.05
N PRO A 406 5.42 3.02 1.88
CA PRO A 406 6.01 1.86 2.54
C PRO A 406 6.29 0.73 1.55
N HIS A 407 7.46 0.14 1.69
CA HIS A 407 7.90 -1.05 0.97
C HIS A 407 7.94 -2.24 1.93
N PHE A 408 7.89 -3.45 1.40
CA PHE A 408 8.26 -4.64 2.15
C PHE A 408 9.07 -5.60 1.27
N ASP A 409 9.86 -6.42 1.90
CA ASP A 409 10.60 -7.50 1.28
C ASP A 409 10.16 -8.87 1.82
N ALA A 410 10.12 -9.86 0.95
CA ALA A 410 9.80 -11.22 1.32
C ALA A 410 10.37 -12.21 0.29
N TYR A 411 11.37 -12.93 0.67
CA TYR A 411 12.14 -13.84 -0.19
C TYR A 411 11.80 -15.28 0.14
N ARG A 412 10.62 -15.75 -0.32
CA ARG A 412 10.03 -17.02 0.13
C ARG A 412 10.70 -18.27 -0.44
N VAL A 413 11.53 -18.12 -1.46
CA VAL A 413 12.12 -19.24 -2.17
C VAL A 413 13.47 -19.65 -1.59
N SER A 414 14.39 -18.72 -1.38
CA SER A 414 15.76 -19.07 -0.96
C SER A 414 16.27 -18.33 0.28
N ALA A 415 15.56 -17.33 0.75
CA ALA A 415 15.85 -16.64 2.00
C ALA A 415 14.56 -16.47 2.83
N PRO A 416 13.90 -17.56 3.21
CA PRO A 416 12.71 -17.46 4.05
C PRO A 416 13.11 -16.93 5.42
N SER A 417 12.41 -15.93 5.88
CA SER A 417 12.53 -15.44 7.25
C SER A 417 12.15 -16.57 8.22
N ALA A 418 12.96 -16.74 9.27
CA ALA A 418 12.85 -17.88 10.17
C ALA A 418 11.68 -17.80 11.14
N ASP A 419 11.02 -16.66 11.22
CA ASP A 419 10.28 -16.25 12.41
C ASP A 419 8.77 -16.43 12.35
N GLU A 420 8.14 -16.50 11.17
CA GLU A 420 6.69 -16.38 11.07
C GLU A 420 5.99 -17.60 10.50
N TRP A 421 6.74 -18.46 9.88
CA TRP A 421 6.20 -19.55 9.05
C TRP A 421 6.32 -20.92 9.69
N ASP A 422 6.77 -20.98 10.94
CA ASP A 422 6.96 -22.24 11.65
C ASP A 422 5.70 -23.07 11.78
N ARG A 423 4.52 -22.46 11.67
CA ARG A 423 3.23 -23.10 11.95
C ARG A 423 2.15 -22.77 10.91
N TYR A 424 2.51 -22.74 9.64
CA TYR A 424 1.53 -22.50 8.61
C TYR A 424 0.61 -23.71 8.42
N ASP A 425 -0.69 -23.53 8.62
CA ASP A 425 -1.68 -24.61 8.67
C ASP A 425 -1.77 -25.45 7.40
N ARG A 426 -1.65 -24.82 6.24
CA ARG A 426 -1.69 -25.49 4.95
C ARG A 426 -0.60 -26.57 4.83
N TRP A 427 0.51 -26.39 5.51
CA TRP A 427 1.60 -27.35 5.58
C TRP A 427 1.55 -28.22 6.83
N LYS A 428 0.41 -28.28 7.51
CA LYS A 428 0.20 -29.07 8.73
C LYS A 428 1.20 -28.73 9.84
N GLY A 429 1.56 -27.47 9.97
CA GLY A 429 2.54 -26.99 10.93
C GLY A 429 3.98 -27.40 10.63
N ARG A 430 4.29 -27.89 9.45
CA ARG A 430 5.67 -28.24 9.07
C ARG A 430 6.40 -27.04 8.51
N ARG A 431 7.59 -26.82 9.00
CA ARG A 431 8.53 -25.87 8.43
C ARG A 431 9.32 -26.51 7.30
N ILE A 432 9.52 -25.77 6.22
CA ILE A 432 10.44 -26.12 5.16
C ILE A 432 11.69 -25.26 5.31
N ALA A 433 12.84 -25.89 5.60
CA ALA A 433 14.07 -25.16 5.94
C ALA A 433 14.60 -24.25 4.80
N TRP A 434 14.18 -24.49 3.55
CA TRP A 434 14.68 -23.80 2.37
C TRP A 434 13.63 -22.94 1.67
N GLY A 435 12.43 -22.82 2.18
CA GLY A 435 11.37 -22.05 1.56
C GLY A 435 10.21 -21.75 2.51
N ALA A 436 9.36 -20.84 2.12
CA ALA A 436 8.13 -20.49 2.82
C ALA A 436 6.95 -20.37 1.84
N PRO A 437 5.69 -20.50 2.29
CA PRO A 437 4.53 -20.50 1.40
C PRO A 437 4.42 -19.19 0.60
N LEU A 438 4.29 -19.29 -0.73
CA LEU A 438 4.29 -18.14 -1.62
C LEU A 438 3.09 -17.20 -1.39
N GLU A 439 1.93 -17.77 -1.02
CA GLU A 439 0.72 -17.02 -0.72
C GLU A 439 0.82 -16.10 0.51
N THR A 440 1.83 -16.29 1.33
CA THR A 440 2.10 -15.40 2.45
C THR A 440 2.54 -14.01 1.99
N ILE A 441 3.09 -13.87 0.79
CA ILE A 441 3.38 -12.58 0.16
C ILE A 441 2.10 -11.75 -0.01
N GLY A 442 1.02 -12.39 -0.48
CA GLY A 442 -0.29 -11.73 -0.57
C GLY A 442 -0.84 -11.31 0.78
N ASN A 443 -0.68 -12.16 1.82
CA ASN A 443 -1.08 -11.81 3.18
C ASN A 443 -0.30 -10.58 3.68
N MET A 444 1.01 -10.56 3.50
CA MET A 444 1.88 -9.44 3.89
C MET A 444 1.49 -8.15 3.14
N THR A 445 1.22 -8.23 1.85
CA THR A 445 0.78 -7.07 1.07
C THR A 445 -0.53 -6.48 1.65
N ARG A 446 -1.53 -7.32 1.97
CA ARG A 446 -2.78 -6.88 2.60
C ARG A 446 -2.53 -6.26 3.97
N SER A 447 -1.67 -6.87 4.79
CA SER A 447 -1.29 -6.32 6.09
C SER A 447 -0.68 -4.93 5.95
N LEU A 448 0.29 -4.76 5.07
CA LEU A 448 0.97 -3.47 4.88
C LEU A 448 0.01 -2.38 4.37
N LYS A 449 -0.85 -2.72 3.40
CA LYS A 449 -1.90 -1.80 2.92
C LYS A 449 -2.87 -1.40 4.03
N SER A 450 -3.33 -2.36 4.81
CA SER A 450 -4.24 -2.09 5.93
C SER A 450 -3.63 -1.16 6.97
N LEU A 451 -2.37 -1.40 7.34
CA LEU A 451 -1.63 -0.61 8.33
C LEU A 451 -1.36 0.83 7.85
N ASN A 452 -1.18 1.02 6.54
CA ASN A 452 -0.73 2.30 5.98
C ASN A 452 -1.79 3.01 5.11
N ARG A 453 -3.04 2.53 5.11
CA ARG A 453 -4.09 3.19 4.32
C ARG A 453 -4.11 4.70 4.56
N PRO A 454 -4.37 5.51 3.53
CA PRO A 454 -4.78 5.15 2.18
C PRO A 454 -3.66 5.10 1.14
N VAL A 455 -2.39 5.05 1.56
CA VAL A 455 -1.25 5.18 0.63
C VAL A 455 -0.95 3.89 -0.12
N SER A 456 -0.30 4.04 -1.27
CA SER A 456 0.22 2.94 -2.09
C SER A 456 1.36 2.20 -1.37
N VAL A 457 1.59 0.94 -1.73
CA VAL A 457 2.66 0.10 -1.18
C VAL A 457 3.46 -0.57 -2.29
N ALA A 458 4.69 -0.97 -1.97
CA ALA A 458 5.60 -1.63 -2.91
C ALA A 458 6.16 -2.92 -2.33
N TYR A 459 6.59 -3.84 -3.21
CA TYR A 459 7.11 -5.14 -2.86
C TYR A 459 8.49 -5.40 -3.48
N TRP A 460 9.45 -5.79 -2.63
CA TRP A 460 10.74 -6.33 -3.03
C TRP A 460 10.61 -7.84 -3.22
N SER A 461 10.48 -8.27 -4.47
CA SER A 461 10.39 -9.66 -4.84
C SER A 461 11.77 -10.26 -5.03
N GLN A 462 11.90 -11.55 -4.77
CA GLN A 462 13.09 -12.26 -5.13
C GLN A 462 13.23 -12.32 -6.66
N GLY A 463 14.26 -11.69 -7.20
CA GLY A 463 14.69 -11.79 -8.58
C GLY A 463 15.78 -12.84 -8.79
N PRO A 464 16.47 -12.82 -9.94
CA PRO A 464 17.67 -13.62 -10.15
C PRO A 464 18.71 -13.26 -9.09
N HIS A 465 19.16 -14.22 -8.31
CA HIS A 465 20.12 -13.97 -7.24
C HIS A 465 21.13 -15.09 -7.07
N ASP A 466 22.35 -14.67 -6.79
CA ASP A 466 23.49 -15.52 -6.54
C ASP A 466 24.08 -15.14 -5.17
N GLY A 467 24.09 -16.04 -4.20
CA GLY A 467 24.74 -15.78 -2.93
C GLY A 467 23.92 -15.95 -1.64
N TRP A 468 22.66 -16.41 -1.71
CA TRP A 468 21.88 -16.68 -0.50
C TRP A 468 21.89 -18.14 -0.03
N GLU A 469 22.90 -18.91 -0.43
CA GLU A 469 23.07 -20.32 -0.05
C GLU A 469 23.08 -20.53 1.47
N VAL A 470 23.54 -19.53 2.20
CA VAL A 470 23.68 -19.56 3.67
C VAL A 470 22.34 -19.56 4.39
N TYR A 471 21.32 -18.94 3.81
CA TYR A 471 20.04 -18.71 4.50
C TYR A 471 19.04 -19.84 4.38
N GLY A 472 19.03 -20.57 3.29
CA GLY A 472 17.96 -21.54 3.02
C GLY A 472 18.40 -22.98 2.83
N GLY A 473 19.69 -23.30 2.82
CA GLY A 473 20.17 -24.64 2.51
C GLY A 473 19.74 -25.14 1.11
N ARG A 474 19.27 -24.24 0.24
CA ARG A 474 18.90 -24.50 -1.14
C ARG A 474 20.12 -24.33 -2.03
N LYS A 475 20.42 -25.33 -2.86
CA LYS A 475 21.55 -25.25 -3.80
C LYS A 475 21.33 -24.23 -4.91
N LEU A 476 20.08 -24.13 -5.42
CA LEU A 476 19.68 -23.13 -6.39
C LEU A 476 19.13 -21.93 -5.64
N THR A 477 19.86 -20.86 -5.59
CA THR A 477 19.49 -19.66 -4.84
C THR A 477 18.45 -18.81 -5.57
N SER A 478 18.41 -18.85 -6.90
CA SER A 478 17.44 -18.14 -7.72
C SER A 478 16.09 -18.87 -7.77
N PRO A 479 14.96 -18.16 -7.90
CA PRO A 479 13.67 -18.79 -8.15
C PRO A 479 13.64 -19.50 -9.51
N THR A 480 12.76 -20.47 -9.66
CA THR A 480 12.36 -20.98 -10.98
C THR A 480 11.43 -19.96 -11.67
N PRO A 481 11.20 -20.05 -13.00
CA PRO A 481 10.24 -19.21 -13.70
C PRO A 481 8.85 -19.18 -13.05
N SER A 482 8.32 -20.33 -12.64
CA SER A 482 7.00 -20.44 -11.98
C SER A 482 7.00 -19.81 -10.59
N GLU A 483 8.04 -20.03 -9.80
CA GLU A 483 8.19 -19.40 -8.49
C GLU A 483 8.31 -17.88 -8.61
N LEU A 484 9.07 -17.36 -9.56
CA LEU A 484 9.21 -15.93 -9.83
C LEU A 484 7.85 -15.30 -10.13
N ARG A 485 7.08 -15.93 -11.04
CA ARG A 485 5.78 -15.46 -11.45
C ARG A 485 4.77 -15.51 -10.31
N ALA A 486 4.72 -16.59 -9.56
CA ALA A 486 3.82 -16.75 -8.42
C ALA A 486 4.09 -15.70 -7.33
N GLN A 487 5.37 -15.47 -6.96
CA GLN A 487 5.74 -14.43 -5.99
C GLN A 487 5.24 -13.04 -6.42
N ALA A 488 5.53 -12.63 -7.66
CA ALA A 488 5.11 -11.33 -8.17
C ALA A 488 3.59 -11.19 -8.13
N TYR A 489 2.83 -12.22 -8.56
CA TYR A 489 1.38 -12.13 -8.64
C TYR A 489 0.66 -12.24 -7.31
N HIS A 490 1.22 -12.87 -6.30
CA HIS A 490 0.68 -12.77 -4.95
C HIS A 490 0.67 -11.33 -4.41
N ALA A 491 1.65 -10.51 -4.77
CA ALA A 491 1.65 -9.09 -4.44
C ALA A 491 0.78 -8.27 -5.40
N LEU A 492 0.88 -8.48 -6.71
CA LEU A 492 0.12 -7.76 -7.73
C LEU A 492 -1.40 -7.92 -7.57
N SER A 493 -1.87 -9.12 -7.28
CA SER A 493 -3.30 -9.41 -7.07
C SER A 493 -3.90 -8.70 -5.85
N THR A 494 -3.06 -8.18 -4.97
CA THR A 494 -3.45 -7.39 -3.79
C THR A 494 -3.27 -5.89 -3.99
N GLY A 495 -2.63 -5.47 -5.10
CA GLY A 495 -2.53 -4.08 -5.52
C GLY A 495 -1.32 -3.34 -4.95
N ILE A 496 -0.13 -3.81 -5.26
CA ILE A 496 1.09 -3.02 -5.18
C ILE A 496 1.15 -2.05 -6.37
N THR A 497 1.86 -0.95 -6.20
CA THR A 497 2.13 0.02 -7.26
C THR A 497 3.61 0.07 -7.68
N SER A 498 4.44 -0.76 -7.07
CA SER A 498 5.82 -0.99 -7.51
C SER A 498 6.28 -2.40 -7.18
N LEU A 499 7.06 -2.97 -8.09
CA LEU A 499 7.67 -4.29 -7.97
C LEU A 499 9.18 -4.16 -8.14
N TYR A 500 9.92 -4.60 -7.15
CA TYR A 500 11.38 -4.58 -7.20
C TYR A 500 11.91 -5.99 -7.31
N TRP A 501 12.89 -6.18 -8.20
CA TRP A 501 13.61 -7.42 -8.35
C TRP A 501 14.89 -7.37 -7.51
N PHE A 502 14.90 -8.06 -6.39
CA PHE A 502 16.08 -8.24 -5.59
C PHE A 502 16.68 -9.62 -5.82
N ASN A 503 17.90 -9.79 -6.20
CA ASN A 503 18.86 -8.87 -6.72
C ASN A 503 18.75 -8.85 -8.26
N LEU A 504 19.05 -7.75 -8.93
CA LEU A 504 19.04 -7.69 -10.39
C LEU A 504 20.37 -7.14 -10.91
N SER A 505 21.46 -7.86 -10.65
CA SER A 505 22.74 -7.55 -11.23
C SER A 505 22.90 -8.18 -12.63
N TYR A 506 23.84 -7.68 -13.42
CA TYR A 506 24.14 -8.29 -14.70
C TYR A 506 24.64 -9.75 -14.55
N LYS A 507 25.36 -10.06 -13.46
CA LYS A 507 25.80 -11.41 -13.17
C LYS A 507 24.65 -12.36 -12.92
N SER A 508 23.66 -11.90 -12.12
CA SER A 508 22.48 -12.70 -11.85
C SER A 508 21.66 -12.92 -13.11
N LEU A 509 21.49 -11.92 -13.97
CA LEU A 509 20.80 -12.05 -15.26
C LEU A 509 21.51 -13.03 -16.20
N ALA A 510 22.84 -12.93 -16.32
CA ALA A 510 23.63 -13.84 -17.14
C ALA A 510 23.68 -15.26 -16.55
N GLY A 511 23.63 -15.38 -15.24
CA GLY A 511 23.63 -16.65 -14.52
C GLY A 511 22.32 -17.44 -14.60
N TYR A 512 21.18 -16.71 -14.74
CA TYR A 512 19.82 -17.27 -14.75
C TYR A 512 19.02 -16.78 -15.96
N PRO A 513 19.49 -17.06 -17.19
CA PRO A 513 18.85 -16.52 -18.41
C PRO A 513 17.41 -17.01 -18.61
N GLU A 514 17.03 -18.13 -17.99
CA GLU A 514 15.67 -18.66 -17.99
C GLU A 514 14.65 -17.76 -17.31
N LEU A 515 15.08 -16.76 -16.54
CA LEU A 515 14.20 -15.80 -15.87
C LEU A 515 13.92 -14.54 -16.72
N LEU A 516 14.68 -14.32 -17.79
CA LEU A 516 14.54 -13.12 -18.62
C LEU A 516 13.15 -13.03 -19.27
N GLU A 517 12.69 -14.12 -19.89
CA GLU A 517 11.35 -14.13 -20.52
C GLU A 517 10.23 -13.96 -19.50
N PRO A 518 10.17 -14.70 -18.38
CA PRO A 518 9.17 -14.47 -17.34
C PRO A 518 9.17 -13.05 -16.79
N MET A 519 10.33 -12.43 -16.60
CA MET A 519 10.42 -11.03 -16.14
C MET A 519 9.88 -10.07 -17.19
N GLN A 520 10.25 -10.25 -18.47
CA GLN A 520 9.72 -9.44 -19.58
C GLN A 520 8.20 -9.57 -19.66
N ARG A 521 7.67 -10.79 -19.57
CA ARG A 521 6.23 -11.06 -19.58
C ARG A 521 5.51 -10.36 -18.42
N ILE A 522 6.02 -10.46 -17.20
CA ILE A 522 5.47 -9.77 -16.03
C ILE A 522 5.51 -8.25 -16.27
N GLY A 523 6.61 -7.72 -16.79
CA GLY A 523 6.74 -6.30 -17.12
C GLY A 523 5.70 -5.84 -18.14
N ARG A 524 5.49 -6.60 -19.22
CA ARG A 524 4.46 -6.33 -20.24
C ARG A 524 3.07 -6.33 -19.64
N GLU A 525 2.74 -7.34 -18.83
CA GLU A 525 1.45 -7.46 -18.15
C GLU A 525 1.20 -6.29 -17.19
N ILE A 526 2.23 -5.86 -16.46
CA ILE A 526 2.15 -4.68 -15.59
C ILE A 526 1.88 -3.42 -16.43
N ARG A 527 2.59 -3.20 -17.53
CA ARG A 527 2.35 -2.02 -18.40
C ARG A 527 0.97 -2.04 -19.03
N LEU A 528 0.47 -3.21 -19.43
CA LEU A 528 -0.90 -3.36 -19.93
C LEU A 528 -1.93 -2.95 -18.87
N LEU A 529 -1.71 -3.36 -17.63
CA LEU A 529 -2.63 -3.20 -16.50
C LEU A 529 -2.34 -1.98 -15.62
N GLU A 530 -1.35 -1.17 -15.95
CA GLU A 530 -0.89 -0.04 -15.13
C GLU A 530 -2.02 0.89 -14.66
N PRO A 531 -2.99 1.32 -15.50
CA PRO A 531 -4.09 2.16 -15.02
C PRO A 531 -4.96 1.49 -13.97
N PHE A 532 -5.11 0.16 -14.04
CA PHE A 532 -5.86 -0.58 -13.04
C PHE A 532 -5.11 -0.59 -11.69
N TYR A 533 -3.81 -0.88 -11.71
CA TYR A 533 -3.00 -0.91 -10.49
C TYR A 533 -2.89 0.46 -9.82
N LEU A 534 -2.73 1.53 -10.62
CA LEU A 534 -2.59 2.87 -10.08
C LEU A 534 -3.92 3.42 -9.52
N ASN A 535 -5.04 3.14 -10.19
CA ASN A 535 -6.34 3.69 -9.82
C ASN A 535 -7.26 2.70 -9.08
N GLY A 536 -6.77 1.53 -8.72
CA GLY A 536 -7.58 0.48 -8.16
C GLY A 536 -7.16 0.00 -6.77
N THR A 537 -8.00 -0.84 -6.19
CA THR A 537 -7.69 -1.56 -4.96
C THR A 537 -8.40 -2.90 -4.91
N GLN A 538 -7.92 -3.79 -4.03
CA GLN A 538 -8.54 -5.09 -3.83
C GLN A 538 -9.96 -4.93 -3.27
N TRP A 539 -10.92 -5.50 -3.98
CA TRP A 539 -12.35 -5.45 -3.66
C TRP A 539 -12.80 -6.66 -2.86
N ASP A 540 -12.41 -7.86 -3.31
CA ASP A 540 -12.71 -9.13 -2.66
C ASP A 540 -11.48 -10.04 -2.71
N TYR A 541 -11.35 -10.86 -1.68
CA TYR A 541 -10.31 -11.88 -1.59
C TYR A 541 -10.85 -13.11 -0.89
N ARG A 542 -10.57 -14.27 -1.46
CA ARG A 542 -10.92 -15.56 -0.86
C ARG A 542 -9.82 -16.57 -1.09
N ARG A 543 -9.43 -17.25 -0.03
CA ARG A 543 -8.57 -18.43 -0.11
C ARG A 543 -9.43 -19.67 -0.01
N LEU A 544 -9.45 -20.44 -1.08
CA LEU A 544 -10.13 -21.72 -1.14
C LEU A 544 -9.12 -22.80 -0.79
N THR A 545 -9.33 -23.46 0.34
CA THR A 545 -8.56 -24.62 0.78
C THR A 545 -9.56 -25.76 1.04
N GLY A 546 -9.57 -26.76 0.19
CA GLY A 546 -10.58 -27.82 0.24
C GLY A 546 -10.02 -29.19 0.54
N LYS A 547 -10.77 -30.01 1.28
CA LYS A 547 -10.51 -31.45 1.34
C LYS A 547 -10.82 -32.06 -0.04
N GLY A 548 -9.77 -32.28 -0.86
CA GLY A 548 -9.87 -32.95 -2.16
C GLY A 548 -10.19 -32.06 -3.38
N GLY A 549 -10.20 -30.72 -3.23
CA GLY A 549 -10.31 -29.76 -4.33
C GLY A 549 -9.02 -28.97 -4.56
N PRO A 550 -8.89 -28.27 -5.68
CA PRO A 550 -7.76 -27.40 -5.91
C PRO A 550 -7.80 -26.21 -4.95
N ASP A 551 -6.67 -25.93 -4.34
CA ASP A 551 -6.47 -24.77 -3.49
C ASP A 551 -6.20 -23.55 -4.39
N TRP A 552 -6.89 -22.44 -4.15
CA TRP A 552 -6.80 -21.21 -4.93
C TRP A 552 -6.82 -19.97 -4.05
N ASP A 553 -5.98 -18.99 -4.38
CA ASP A 553 -6.21 -17.60 -3.98
C ASP A 553 -6.97 -16.89 -5.10
N LEU A 554 -8.19 -16.46 -4.81
CA LEU A 554 -9.04 -15.70 -5.72
C LEU A 554 -9.11 -14.25 -5.27
N SER A 555 -8.83 -13.33 -6.18
CA SER A 555 -8.84 -11.89 -5.89
C SER A 555 -9.59 -11.13 -6.96
N THR A 556 -10.41 -10.18 -6.52
CA THR A 556 -11.06 -9.17 -7.36
C THR A 556 -10.47 -7.82 -7.03
N PHE A 557 -10.03 -7.12 -8.06
CA PHE A 557 -9.41 -5.82 -7.97
C PHE A 557 -10.18 -4.82 -8.83
N VAL A 558 -10.62 -3.71 -8.25
CA VAL A 558 -11.56 -2.80 -8.93
C VAL A 558 -10.94 -1.43 -9.10
N SER A 559 -11.07 -0.89 -10.29
CA SER A 559 -10.68 0.47 -10.68
C SER A 559 -11.80 1.14 -11.50
N PRO A 560 -11.72 2.44 -11.74
CA PRO A 560 -12.67 3.10 -12.67
C PRO A 560 -12.61 2.55 -14.10
N GLU A 561 -11.48 1.96 -14.48
CA GLU A 561 -11.24 1.41 -15.82
C GLU A 561 -11.92 0.04 -16.04
N GLY A 562 -12.24 -0.67 -14.94
CA GLY A 562 -12.83 -2.01 -14.98
C GLY A 562 -12.41 -2.87 -13.79
N VAL A 563 -12.55 -4.18 -13.93
CA VAL A 563 -12.29 -5.15 -12.87
C VAL A 563 -11.21 -6.14 -13.31
N LEU A 564 -10.15 -6.28 -12.51
CA LEU A 564 -9.20 -7.36 -12.66
C LEU A 564 -9.60 -8.53 -11.76
N LEU A 565 -9.45 -9.73 -12.26
CA LEU A 565 -9.69 -10.95 -11.53
C LEU A 565 -8.46 -11.83 -11.58
N PHE A 566 -8.07 -12.37 -10.44
CA PHE A 566 -6.90 -13.22 -10.32
C PHE A 566 -7.29 -14.58 -9.74
N ALA A 567 -6.73 -15.63 -10.31
CA ALA A 567 -6.77 -16.99 -9.76
C ALA A 567 -5.33 -17.48 -9.65
N LEU A 568 -4.83 -17.59 -8.42
CA LEU A 568 -3.47 -18.04 -8.14
C LEU A 568 -3.52 -19.47 -7.64
N ASP A 569 -2.75 -20.34 -8.28
CA ASP A 569 -2.72 -21.75 -7.96
C ASP A 569 -1.95 -21.99 -6.65
N LEU A 570 -2.61 -22.56 -5.65
CA LEU A 570 -2.04 -22.98 -4.39
C LEU A 570 -1.79 -24.51 -4.33
N GLY A 571 -2.07 -25.22 -5.41
CA GLY A 571 -1.86 -26.67 -5.51
C GLY A 571 -0.37 -27.07 -5.72
N TYR A 572 0.54 -26.11 -5.70
CA TYR A 572 1.97 -26.41 -5.78
C TYR A 572 2.44 -27.24 -4.58
N HIS A 573 3.49 -28.01 -4.78
CA HIS A 573 4.11 -28.79 -3.72
C HIS A 573 5.62 -28.51 -3.63
N ALA A 574 6.19 -28.79 -2.46
CA ALA A 574 7.61 -28.66 -2.22
C ALA A 574 8.33 -29.95 -2.61
N ASP A 575 9.17 -29.89 -3.63
CA ASP A 575 10.04 -31.02 -4.00
C ASP A 575 11.26 -31.07 -3.08
N ALA A 576 11.40 -32.15 -2.35
CA ALA A 576 12.47 -32.31 -1.37
C ALA A 576 13.86 -32.55 -2.03
N THR A 577 13.89 -33.02 -3.28
CA THR A 577 15.11 -33.33 -4.01
C THR A 577 15.70 -32.08 -4.66
N THR A 578 14.89 -31.38 -5.42
CA THR A 578 15.29 -30.14 -6.08
C THR A 578 15.24 -28.93 -5.15
N ARG A 579 14.48 -29.03 -4.04
CA ARG A 579 14.19 -27.94 -3.10
C ARG A 579 13.56 -26.76 -3.81
N THR A 580 12.58 -27.04 -4.67
CA THR A 580 11.81 -26.07 -5.41
C THR A 580 10.32 -26.22 -5.13
N PHE A 581 9.55 -25.17 -5.34
CA PHE A 581 8.11 -25.26 -5.41
C PHE A 581 7.72 -25.64 -6.84
N VAL A 582 7.06 -26.78 -6.97
CA VAL A 582 6.64 -27.33 -8.25
C VAL A 582 5.15 -27.13 -8.43
N PHE A 583 4.78 -26.45 -9.51
CA PHE A 583 3.42 -26.29 -9.95
C PHE A 583 3.08 -27.45 -10.90
N ASP A 584 1.94 -28.09 -10.65
CA ASP A 584 1.45 -29.11 -11.55
C ASP A 584 1.10 -28.49 -12.92
N LYS A 585 0.90 -29.36 -13.91
CA LYS A 585 0.46 -28.92 -15.24
C LYS A 585 -0.86 -28.13 -15.12
N GLU A 586 -1.21 -27.38 -16.18
CA GLU A 586 -2.47 -26.64 -16.26
C GLU A 586 -3.65 -27.42 -15.66
N ARG A 587 -4.31 -26.81 -14.70
CA ARG A 587 -5.50 -27.40 -14.05
C ARG A 587 -6.75 -26.78 -14.63
N GLN A 588 -7.69 -27.63 -15.04
CA GLN A 588 -9.01 -27.16 -15.40
C GLN A 588 -9.77 -26.76 -14.16
N VAL A 589 -10.33 -25.56 -14.16
CA VAL A 589 -11.02 -24.97 -13.02
C VAL A 589 -12.34 -24.32 -13.43
N ASP A 590 -13.35 -24.48 -12.59
CA ASP A 590 -14.62 -23.73 -12.66
C ASP A 590 -14.51 -22.61 -11.62
N LEU A 591 -14.22 -21.40 -12.10
CA LEU A 591 -13.96 -20.23 -11.26
C LEU A 591 -15.24 -19.50 -10.94
N SER A 592 -15.44 -19.18 -9.68
CA SER A 592 -16.48 -18.26 -9.21
C SER A 592 -15.81 -17.11 -8.46
N LEU A 593 -15.83 -15.90 -9.03
CA LEU A 593 -15.24 -14.71 -8.43
C LEU A 593 -16.31 -13.67 -8.12
N LYS A 594 -16.27 -13.13 -6.92
CA LYS A 594 -17.14 -12.01 -6.55
C LYS A 594 -16.76 -10.77 -7.34
N VAL A 595 -17.76 -10.08 -7.84
CA VAL A 595 -17.61 -8.82 -8.56
C VAL A 595 -18.54 -7.77 -7.95
N PRO A 596 -18.27 -6.48 -8.16
CA PRO A 596 -19.19 -5.43 -7.74
C PRO A 596 -20.60 -5.59 -8.34
N GLU A 597 -21.61 -5.14 -7.61
CA GLU A 597 -23.01 -5.23 -8.02
C GLU A 597 -23.35 -4.52 -9.34
N TRP A 598 -22.54 -3.52 -9.73
CA TRP A 598 -22.73 -2.78 -10.99
C TRP A 598 -22.17 -3.49 -12.23
N VAL A 599 -21.50 -4.63 -12.07
CA VAL A 599 -21.07 -5.45 -13.19
C VAL A 599 -22.28 -6.10 -13.83
N GLY A 600 -22.58 -5.69 -15.07
CA GLY A 600 -23.77 -6.14 -15.81
C GLY A 600 -23.45 -7.18 -16.88
N GLU A 601 -24.50 -7.76 -17.48
CA GLU A 601 -24.39 -8.81 -18.50
C GLU A 601 -23.65 -8.36 -19.79
N GLY A 602 -23.64 -7.05 -20.09
CA GLY A 602 -22.95 -6.49 -21.24
C GLY A 602 -21.42 -6.38 -21.09
N TRP A 603 -20.87 -6.72 -19.92
CA TRP A 603 -19.44 -6.67 -19.70
C TRP A 603 -18.70 -7.80 -20.41
N GLU A 604 -17.52 -7.51 -20.92
CA GLU A 604 -16.66 -8.47 -21.62
C GLU A 604 -15.55 -8.99 -20.73
N LEU A 605 -15.39 -10.32 -20.69
CA LEU A 605 -14.31 -10.98 -19.97
C LEU A 605 -13.19 -11.34 -20.93
N TRP A 606 -11.97 -10.91 -20.59
CA TRP A 606 -10.74 -11.20 -21.32
C TRP A 606 -9.73 -11.89 -20.41
N LYS A 607 -9.06 -12.92 -20.92
CA LYS A 607 -7.89 -13.53 -20.31
C LYS A 607 -6.62 -12.95 -20.92
N ILE A 608 -5.62 -12.65 -20.10
CA ILE A 608 -4.27 -12.34 -20.53
C ILE A 608 -3.49 -13.63 -20.65
N GLU A 609 -3.05 -13.95 -21.84
CA GLU A 609 -2.21 -15.10 -22.15
C GLU A 609 -0.76 -14.63 -22.46
N ALA A 610 0.19 -15.56 -22.57
CA ALA A 610 1.59 -15.21 -22.86
C ALA A 610 1.72 -14.40 -24.16
N ASP A 611 0.95 -14.78 -25.17
CA ASP A 611 1.09 -14.26 -26.53
C ASP A 611 -0.12 -13.44 -27.01
N GLY A 612 -1.12 -13.20 -26.15
CA GLY A 612 -2.30 -12.50 -26.59
C GLY A 612 -3.35 -12.25 -25.53
N LEU A 613 -4.49 -11.78 -26.02
CA LEU A 613 -5.71 -11.57 -25.27
C LEU A 613 -6.78 -12.52 -25.79
N ARG A 614 -7.40 -13.28 -24.92
CA ARG A 614 -8.48 -14.20 -25.30
C ARG A 614 -9.80 -13.77 -24.65
N ARG A 615 -10.81 -13.50 -25.46
CA ARG A 615 -12.17 -13.25 -25.00
C ARG A 615 -12.78 -14.55 -24.47
N MET A 616 -13.45 -14.46 -23.32
CA MET A 616 -14.03 -15.59 -22.63
C MET A 616 -15.54 -15.40 -22.40
N GLY A 617 -16.28 -16.51 -22.44
CA GLY A 617 -17.65 -16.52 -21.98
C GLY A 617 -17.73 -16.62 -20.46
N TRP A 618 -18.68 -15.92 -19.85
CA TRP A 618 -18.96 -15.97 -18.44
C TRP A 618 -20.47 -15.92 -18.18
N ARG A 619 -20.89 -16.26 -16.97
CA ARG A 619 -22.28 -16.20 -16.52
C ARG A 619 -22.38 -15.53 -15.17
N PRO A 620 -23.40 -14.68 -14.94
CA PRO A 620 -23.68 -14.15 -13.62
C PRO A 620 -24.15 -15.26 -12.67
N SER A 621 -23.92 -15.06 -11.38
CA SER A 621 -24.43 -15.89 -10.30
C SER A 621 -25.22 -15.04 -9.32
N THR A 622 -26.14 -15.67 -8.58
CA THR A 622 -27.06 -15.00 -7.63
C THR A 622 -26.34 -14.35 -6.43
N ASP A 623 -25.08 -14.68 -6.19
CA ASP A 623 -24.27 -14.21 -5.05
C ASP A 623 -23.32 -13.05 -5.41
N ALA A 624 -23.66 -12.25 -6.42
CA ALA A 624 -22.80 -11.21 -6.97
C ALA A 624 -21.43 -11.74 -7.43
N SER A 625 -21.43 -12.94 -8.03
CA SER A 625 -20.24 -13.56 -8.62
C SER A 625 -20.41 -13.76 -10.11
N ILE A 626 -19.31 -13.83 -10.82
CA ILE A 626 -19.26 -14.36 -12.19
C ILE A 626 -18.66 -15.76 -12.18
N ARG A 627 -19.15 -16.62 -13.08
CA ARG A 627 -18.64 -17.98 -13.26
C ARG A 627 -18.16 -18.21 -14.67
N PHE A 628 -17.00 -18.83 -14.79
CA PHE A 628 -16.41 -19.24 -16.06
C PHE A 628 -15.43 -20.41 -15.85
N ARG A 629 -15.17 -21.15 -16.93
CA ARG A 629 -14.24 -22.27 -16.94
C ARG A 629 -12.97 -21.89 -17.66
N ASP A 630 -11.83 -22.30 -17.13
CA ASP A 630 -10.55 -22.09 -17.75
C ASP A 630 -9.54 -23.16 -17.36
N LYS A 631 -8.39 -23.15 -18.03
CA LYS A 631 -7.17 -23.85 -17.62
C LYS A 631 -6.17 -22.85 -17.08
N VAL A 632 -5.71 -23.07 -15.88
CA VAL A 632 -4.78 -22.18 -15.18
C VAL A 632 -3.52 -22.96 -14.81
N HIS A 633 -2.38 -22.38 -15.10
CA HIS A 633 -1.08 -22.77 -14.59
C HIS A 633 -0.53 -21.60 -13.79
N GLU A 634 -0.04 -21.78 -12.59
CA GLU A 634 0.41 -20.79 -11.59
C GLU A 634 -0.57 -19.61 -11.41
N VAL A 635 -0.83 -18.83 -12.47
CA VAL A 635 -1.53 -17.54 -12.42
C VAL A 635 -2.50 -17.39 -13.57
N GLY A 636 -3.77 -17.23 -13.26
CA GLY A 636 -4.81 -16.77 -14.19
C GLY A 636 -5.08 -15.28 -13.97
N ILE A 637 -5.01 -14.50 -15.05
CA ILE A 637 -5.26 -13.05 -15.04
C ILE A 637 -6.41 -12.76 -16.00
N TYR A 638 -7.43 -12.11 -15.49
CA TYR A 638 -8.61 -11.79 -16.27
C TYR A 638 -8.99 -10.33 -16.09
N ILE A 639 -9.55 -9.74 -17.14
CA ILE A 639 -10.03 -8.36 -17.16
C ILE A 639 -11.50 -8.40 -17.55
N LEU A 640 -12.33 -7.76 -16.73
CA LEU A 640 -13.75 -7.59 -17.02
C LEU A 640 -13.99 -6.10 -17.30
N LEU A 641 -14.49 -5.81 -18.50
CA LEU A 641 -14.63 -4.45 -19.04
C LEU A 641 -16.10 -4.13 -19.34
N PRO A 642 -16.52 -2.86 -19.08
CA PRO A 642 -17.94 -2.50 -19.15
C PRO A 642 -18.51 -2.36 -20.57
N GLU A 643 -17.68 -2.19 -21.58
CA GLU A 643 -18.12 -1.89 -22.94
C GLU A 643 -17.06 -2.27 -24.00
N GLU A 644 -17.50 -2.39 -25.25
CA GLU A 644 -16.63 -2.73 -26.37
C GLU A 644 -15.49 -1.71 -26.56
N ALA A 645 -15.77 -0.41 -26.37
CA ALA A 645 -14.75 0.63 -26.47
C ALA A 645 -13.60 0.45 -25.44
N ALA A 646 -13.89 -0.05 -24.24
CA ALA A 646 -12.87 -0.38 -23.24
C ALA A 646 -12.05 -1.60 -23.68
N SER A 647 -12.72 -2.60 -24.29
CA SER A 647 -12.06 -3.78 -24.86
C SER A 647 -11.16 -3.41 -26.04
N GLU A 648 -11.57 -2.46 -26.87
CA GLU A 648 -10.76 -1.96 -27.98
C GLU A 648 -9.50 -1.24 -27.47
N ARG A 649 -9.63 -0.39 -26.45
CA ARG A 649 -8.47 0.24 -25.80
C ARG A 649 -7.49 -0.79 -25.22
N LEU A 650 -7.99 -1.87 -24.63
CA LEU A 650 -7.16 -2.96 -24.12
C LEU A 650 -6.37 -3.63 -25.26
N ARG A 651 -7.06 -3.97 -26.36
CA ARG A 651 -6.44 -4.59 -27.56
C ARG A 651 -5.39 -3.67 -28.17
N GLN A 652 -5.68 -2.39 -28.29
CA GLN A 652 -4.74 -1.40 -28.81
C GLN A 652 -3.48 -1.31 -27.95
N ARG A 653 -3.62 -1.21 -26.64
CA ARG A 653 -2.48 -1.20 -25.71
C ARG A 653 -1.63 -2.46 -25.81
N TRP A 654 -2.27 -3.62 -25.91
CA TRP A 654 -1.54 -4.87 -26.15
C TRP A 654 -0.73 -4.80 -27.46
N SER A 655 -1.35 -4.35 -28.55
CA SER A 655 -0.69 -4.19 -29.85
C SER A 655 0.49 -3.22 -29.76
N ASP A 656 0.31 -2.09 -29.09
CA ASP A 656 1.36 -1.08 -28.91
C ASP A 656 2.56 -1.64 -28.15
N LEU A 657 2.32 -2.42 -27.07
CA LEU A 657 3.38 -3.09 -26.32
C LEU A 657 4.13 -4.12 -27.17
N LYS A 658 3.42 -4.89 -27.99
CA LYS A 658 4.05 -5.86 -28.91
C LYS A 658 4.86 -5.16 -30.01
N MET A 659 4.38 -4.03 -30.55
CA MET A 659 5.13 -3.22 -31.48
C MET A 659 6.38 -2.62 -30.82
N LEU A 660 6.26 -2.11 -29.60
CA LEU A 660 7.39 -1.61 -28.82
C LEU A 660 8.47 -2.68 -28.66
N GLU A 661 8.10 -3.90 -28.22
CA GLU A 661 9.04 -5.02 -28.09
C GLU A 661 9.69 -5.39 -29.42
N SER A 662 8.94 -5.33 -30.51
CA SER A 662 9.47 -5.64 -31.85
C SER A 662 10.45 -4.58 -32.37
N SER A 663 10.38 -3.37 -31.83
CA SER A 663 11.29 -2.27 -32.19
C SER A 663 12.63 -2.32 -31.48
N TRP A 664 12.80 -3.19 -30.46
CA TRP A 664 14.05 -3.26 -29.73
C TRP A 664 15.14 -3.96 -30.53
N ASP A 665 16.28 -3.30 -30.64
CA ASP A 665 17.47 -3.83 -31.29
C ASP A 665 18.24 -4.83 -30.42
N PHE A 666 17.96 -4.85 -29.11
CA PHE A 666 18.58 -5.71 -28.13
C PHE A 666 17.52 -6.25 -27.16
N ASP A 667 17.23 -7.53 -27.26
CA ASP A 667 16.23 -8.23 -26.43
C ASP A 667 16.79 -9.56 -25.92
N PRO A 668 17.45 -9.58 -24.75
CA PRO A 668 18.03 -10.78 -24.20
C PRO A 668 16.99 -11.81 -23.71
N ALA A 669 15.73 -11.41 -23.54
CA ALA A 669 14.66 -12.35 -23.22
C ALA A 669 14.36 -13.29 -24.41
N ARG A 670 14.52 -12.79 -25.65
CA ARG A 670 14.42 -13.60 -26.88
C ARG A 670 15.74 -14.27 -27.25
N ASN A 671 16.86 -13.62 -26.93
CA ASN A 671 18.20 -14.16 -27.23
C ASN A 671 19.15 -13.97 -26.02
N PRO A 672 19.08 -14.86 -25.02
CA PRO A 672 19.92 -14.80 -23.82
C PRO A 672 21.42 -14.85 -24.09
N VAL A 673 21.85 -15.42 -25.23
CA VAL A 673 23.26 -15.50 -25.63
C VAL A 673 23.86 -14.10 -25.82
N HIS A 674 23.10 -13.16 -26.37
CA HIS A 674 23.54 -11.77 -26.54
C HIS A 674 23.95 -11.11 -25.24
N LEU A 675 23.21 -11.38 -24.14
CA LEU A 675 23.55 -10.83 -22.84
C LEU A 675 24.91 -11.33 -22.36
N ARG A 676 25.17 -12.63 -22.49
CA ARG A 676 26.43 -13.25 -22.05
C ARG A 676 27.62 -12.77 -22.89
N GLU A 677 27.47 -12.75 -24.20
CA GLU A 677 28.50 -12.26 -25.12
C GLU A 677 28.79 -10.78 -24.88
N PHE A 678 27.75 -9.97 -24.78
CA PHE A 678 27.88 -8.53 -24.57
C PHE A 678 28.56 -8.19 -23.22
N LEU A 679 28.26 -8.92 -22.17
CA LEU A 679 28.83 -8.73 -20.85
C LEU A 679 30.19 -9.44 -20.67
N GLY A 680 30.68 -10.15 -21.71
CA GLY A 680 31.89 -10.97 -21.62
C GLY A 680 31.79 -12.10 -20.60
N TRP A 681 30.59 -12.59 -20.34
CA TRP A 681 30.33 -13.65 -19.36
C TRP A 681 30.85 -14.99 -19.88
N ARG A 682 31.83 -15.56 -19.18
CA ARG A 682 32.48 -16.83 -19.57
C ARG A 682 31.92 -18.06 -18.85
N GLY A 683 30.78 -17.95 -18.18
CA GLY A 683 30.16 -19.01 -17.40
C GLY A 683 30.56 -18.99 -15.90
N ARG A 684 29.92 -19.87 -15.12
CA ARG A 684 30.29 -20.18 -13.73
C ARG A 684 31.44 -21.16 -13.70
#